data_f3e78b1dd02146d16ab359a0aeec313e
#
_entry.id   f3e78b1dd02146d16ab359a0aeec313e
#
_cell.length_a   1.000
_cell.length_b   1.000
_cell.length_c   1.000
_cell.angle_alpha   90.00
_cell.angle_beta   90.00
_cell.angle_gamma   90.00
#
_symmetry.space_group_name_H-M   'P 1'
#
loop_
_entity.id
_entity.type
_entity.pdbx_description
1 polymer ?
#
loop_
_entity_poly.entity_id
_entity_poly.type
_entity_poly.pdbx_seq_one_letter_code
_entity_poly.pdbx_strand_id
1 'polypeptide(L)'
;MCIRDSYYLEHQTLTKEMIIDEIYQRNLFPCFFGSALKIEGIDIFLNEFTNYVKEKQYPKQFQARVFKITHDKQGNKLTHLKITGGSLKVKEQVGNEKVDQIRIYSGDKYQLVNEVYAGDICAIKGFKNFEISQGLGNESTVNTPILSPYMDYRIILPENCNQHEALEKLLLLSKEDPQLHINYNNQSKEIHVELMGEIQVEILKNIICERFNLDVEFDHGNIIYKETILEPVEGVGHFEPLRHYAEVHLLLEPGKPGSGLEFAVDCKENVLATSYQRLVLSHLKEKEHIGVLTGSLITDMKITLISGRAHLKHTEGGDFREATYRALRQGLKATKSILLEPYFKFSLEIPVEYLSRAIYDIETMNGTFKLSKEQDEMAYLTGKAPVSKMQNYQSEVISYTKGKGRITLQIDGYYPCTNQEEIISKINYDSESDLENPTGSVFCSHGAGFNVKWDEVENYMHIPYQFKPKNENKEKKIEKTTYSNEDEELENIFIRTYGPIKQHQTTTPAKKIISNITYKYMPECLLVDGYNIIHSWPELKELAKDNLDAARTRLIDIMCNYQGYKKCILILVFDAYKVKNNLGSSYKYHNIYIVYTKEAQTADMYIERTTHELASKYNITVATSDALEQLIVLGQGGKRISSRELRLEVERLDKEKLEEYRRKQAKGYNYLLEDIKNYNKE
;
A
#
# COMPACT_ATOMS: atom_id res chain seq x y z
N MET A 1 -37.73 13.57 -15.79
CA MET A 1 -38.82 13.23 -14.87
C MET A 1 -39.17 11.78 -15.08
N CYS A 2 -38.96 10.90 -14.08
CA CYS A 2 -39.21 9.47 -14.31
C CYS A 2 -40.70 9.16 -14.15
N ILE A 3 -41.17 7.99 -14.68
CA ILE A 3 -42.58 7.58 -14.63
C ILE A 3 -43.14 7.59 -13.19
N ARG A 4 -42.31 7.26 -12.24
CA ARG A 4 -42.59 7.28 -10.80
C ARG A 4 -42.90 8.70 -10.29
N ASP A 5 -42.11 9.70 -10.69
CA ASP A 5 -42.28 11.07 -10.22
C ASP A 5 -43.58 11.64 -10.78
N SER A 6 -43.91 11.32 -12.03
CA SER A 6 -45.21 11.68 -12.65
C SER A 6 -46.36 11.05 -11.92
N TYR A 7 -46.27 9.75 -11.60
CA TYR A 7 -47.32 9.02 -10.87
C TYR A 7 -47.56 9.59 -9.47
N TYR A 8 -46.44 9.91 -8.74
CA TYR A 8 -46.56 10.51 -7.43
C TYR A 8 -47.16 11.92 -7.44
N LEU A 9 -46.84 12.71 -8.46
CA LEU A 9 -47.41 14.05 -8.62
C LEU A 9 -48.93 14.00 -8.94
N GLU A 10 -49.38 12.99 -9.65
CA GLU A 10 -50.80 12.82 -9.99
C GLU A 10 -51.62 12.20 -8.83
N HIS A 11 -51.06 11.23 -8.09
CA HIS A 11 -51.79 10.43 -7.12
C HIS A 11 -51.40 10.70 -5.66
N GLN A 12 -50.32 11.42 -5.43
CA GLN A 12 -49.71 11.71 -4.10
C GLN A 12 -49.37 10.45 -3.28
N THR A 13 -49.39 9.26 -3.89
CA THR A 13 -49.05 7.99 -3.27
C THR A 13 -48.28 7.13 -4.26
N LEU A 14 -47.43 6.23 -3.78
CA LEU A 14 -46.76 5.20 -4.57
C LEU A 14 -47.47 3.85 -4.38
N THR A 15 -47.55 3.07 -5.42
CA THR A 15 -48.06 1.68 -5.29
C THR A 15 -47.01 0.83 -4.55
N LYS A 16 -47.44 -0.22 -3.87
CA LYS A 16 -46.56 -1.17 -3.18
C LYS A 16 -45.55 -1.78 -4.14
N GLU A 17 -45.92 -2.07 -5.36
CA GLU A 17 -45.00 -2.63 -6.39
C GLU A 17 -43.90 -1.63 -6.76
N MET A 18 -44.22 -0.34 -6.94
CA MET A 18 -43.21 0.69 -7.20
C MET A 18 -42.24 0.84 -6.04
N ILE A 19 -42.70 0.79 -4.81
CA ILE A 19 -41.86 0.82 -3.60
C ILE A 19 -40.93 -0.39 -3.59
N ILE A 20 -41.41 -1.57 -3.84
CA ILE A 20 -40.64 -2.81 -3.91
C ILE A 20 -39.56 -2.75 -5.00
N ASP A 21 -39.90 -2.20 -6.18
CA ASP A 21 -38.97 -2.02 -7.28
C ASP A 21 -37.83 -1.05 -6.91
N GLU A 22 -38.15 0.06 -6.27
CA GLU A 22 -37.15 1.05 -5.83
C GLU A 22 -36.24 0.49 -4.71
N ILE A 23 -36.78 -0.31 -3.80
CA ILE A 23 -35.99 -1.03 -2.79
C ILE A 23 -35.07 -2.05 -3.47
N TYR A 24 -35.55 -2.78 -4.45
CA TYR A 24 -34.75 -3.75 -5.21
C TYR A 24 -33.60 -3.10 -6.00
N GLN A 25 -33.86 -1.91 -6.58
CA GLN A 25 -32.87 -1.10 -7.29
C GLN A 25 -31.92 -0.33 -6.35
N ARG A 26 -32.12 -0.43 -5.03
CA ARG A 26 -31.36 0.30 -3.99
C ARG A 26 -31.48 1.83 -4.07
N ASN A 27 -32.61 2.32 -4.53
CA ASN A 27 -32.94 3.74 -4.56
C ASN A 27 -33.72 4.16 -3.31
N LEU A 28 -34.37 3.20 -2.63
CA LEU A 28 -35.15 3.41 -1.41
C LEU A 28 -34.72 2.40 -0.35
N PHE A 29 -34.56 2.88 0.89
CA PHE A 29 -34.15 2.07 2.04
C PHE A 29 -35.21 2.17 3.13
N PRO A 30 -36.00 1.10 3.41
CA PRO A 30 -36.97 1.12 4.49
C PRO A 30 -36.27 1.12 5.84
N CYS A 31 -36.71 1.98 6.76
CA CYS A 31 -36.19 2.07 8.11
C CYS A 31 -37.24 1.60 9.12
N PHE A 32 -36.85 0.70 10.03
CA PHE A 32 -37.69 0.19 11.10
C PHE A 32 -37.11 0.56 12.45
N PHE A 33 -37.97 1.02 13.36
CA PHE A 33 -37.59 1.39 14.71
C PHE A 33 -38.09 0.31 15.67
N GLY A 34 -37.22 -0.17 16.54
CA GLY A 34 -37.54 -1.20 17.50
C GLY A 34 -36.51 -1.35 18.61
N SER A 35 -36.83 -2.16 19.61
CA SER A 35 -35.91 -2.54 20.68
C SER A 35 -35.74 -4.06 20.72
N ALA A 36 -34.55 -4.55 20.31
CA ALA A 36 -34.24 -5.97 20.38
C ALA A 36 -34.30 -6.53 21.80
N LEU A 37 -33.86 -5.75 22.78
CA LEU A 37 -33.90 -6.13 24.21
C LEU A 37 -35.33 -6.30 24.74
N LYS A 38 -36.27 -5.44 24.32
CA LYS A 38 -37.69 -5.48 24.74
C LYS A 38 -38.57 -6.27 23.79
N ILE A 39 -38.01 -6.74 22.64
CA ILE A 39 -38.75 -7.44 21.57
C ILE A 39 -39.86 -6.54 20.97
N GLU A 40 -39.74 -5.22 21.06
CA GLU A 40 -40.68 -4.27 20.49
C GLU A 40 -40.35 -3.98 19.01
N GLY A 41 -41.34 -3.98 18.12
CA GLY A 41 -41.19 -3.66 16.71
C GLY A 41 -40.60 -4.78 15.85
N ILE A 42 -40.23 -5.93 16.41
CA ILE A 42 -39.67 -7.07 15.68
C ILE A 42 -40.72 -7.69 14.75
N ASP A 43 -41.95 -7.83 15.21
CA ASP A 43 -43.05 -8.39 14.39
C ASP A 43 -43.32 -7.51 13.17
N ILE A 44 -43.31 -6.20 13.32
CA ILE A 44 -43.49 -5.24 12.23
C ILE A 44 -42.36 -5.41 11.22
N PHE A 45 -41.11 -5.45 11.71
CA PHE A 45 -39.92 -5.64 10.85
C PHE A 45 -40.02 -6.94 10.04
N LEU A 46 -40.34 -8.08 10.67
CA LEU A 46 -40.41 -9.37 10.00
C LEU A 46 -41.52 -9.42 8.96
N ASN A 47 -42.70 -8.88 9.28
CA ASN A 47 -43.81 -8.81 8.37
C ASN A 47 -43.52 -7.93 7.16
N GLU A 48 -43.00 -6.73 7.38
CA GLU A 48 -42.66 -5.80 6.30
C GLU A 48 -41.47 -6.28 5.48
N PHE A 49 -40.48 -6.94 6.10
CA PHE A 49 -39.36 -7.56 5.38
C PHE A 49 -39.88 -8.56 4.30
N THR A 50 -40.80 -9.45 4.66
CA THR A 50 -41.37 -10.39 3.72
C THR A 50 -42.19 -9.71 2.60
N ASN A 51 -42.79 -8.55 2.90
CA ASN A 51 -43.55 -7.74 1.95
C ASN A 51 -42.68 -6.98 0.93
N TYR A 52 -41.47 -6.59 1.29
CA TYR A 52 -40.61 -5.76 0.45
C TYR A 52 -39.52 -6.54 -0.31
N VAL A 53 -39.20 -7.77 0.09
CA VAL A 53 -38.20 -8.59 -0.59
C VAL A 53 -38.82 -9.31 -1.80
N LYS A 54 -38.24 -9.09 -2.98
CA LYS A 54 -38.58 -9.86 -4.17
C LYS A 54 -37.94 -11.24 -4.11
N GLU A 55 -38.72 -12.28 -4.37
CA GLU A 55 -38.16 -13.59 -4.63
C GLU A 55 -37.31 -13.59 -5.91
N LYS A 56 -36.06 -14.04 -5.77
CA LYS A 56 -35.14 -14.16 -6.90
C LYS A 56 -35.63 -15.31 -7.81
N GLN A 57 -35.92 -15.00 -9.06
CA GLN A 57 -36.21 -16.03 -10.06
C GLN A 57 -34.91 -16.66 -10.53
N TYR A 58 -34.85 -17.97 -10.50
CA TYR A 58 -33.71 -18.76 -10.90
C TYR A 58 -33.94 -19.42 -12.25
N PRO A 59 -32.88 -19.58 -13.11
CA PRO A 59 -33.00 -20.34 -14.35
C PRO A 59 -33.30 -21.81 -14.08
N LYS A 60 -33.98 -22.47 -15.04
CA LYS A 60 -34.38 -23.88 -14.92
C LYS A 60 -33.21 -24.86 -15.09
N GLN A 61 -32.14 -24.44 -15.75
CA GLN A 61 -30.96 -25.27 -15.97
C GLN A 61 -30.07 -25.27 -14.71
N PHE A 62 -29.41 -26.39 -14.44
CA PHE A 62 -28.50 -26.52 -13.31
C PHE A 62 -27.37 -25.51 -13.39
N GLN A 63 -27.24 -24.76 -12.32
CA GLN A 63 -26.16 -23.81 -12.08
C GLN A 63 -25.85 -23.81 -10.59
N ALA A 64 -24.56 -23.79 -10.25
CA ALA A 64 -24.13 -23.66 -8.88
C ALA A 64 -22.76 -22.96 -8.80
N ARG A 65 -22.47 -22.36 -7.65
CA ARG A 65 -21.16 -21.76 -7.36
C ARG A 65 -20.57 -22.37 -6.10
N VAL A 66 -19.31 -22.77 -6.20
CA VAL A 66 -18.52 -23.19 -5.05
C VAL A 66 -18.09 -21.95 -4.27
N PHE A 67 -18.50 -21.80 -3.01
CA PHE A 67 -18.15 -20.65 -2.21
C PHE A 67 -17.25 -20.98 -1.01
N LYS A 68 -17.15 -22.26 -0.63
CA LYS A 68 -16.33 -22.71 0.48
C LYS A 68 -15.94 -24.18 0.32
N ILE A 69 -14.77 -24.54 0.81
CA ILE A 69 -14.31 -25.92 0.96
C ILE A 69 -13.99 -26.16 2.43
N THR A 70 -14.39 -27.30 2.98
CA THR A 70 -14.04 -27.72 4.34
C THR A 70 -13.73 -29.21 4.34
N HIS A 71 -13.15 -29.70 5.41
CA HIS A 71 -12.96 -31.13 5.66
C HIS A 71 -13.75 -31.54 6.91
N ASP A 72 -14.43 -32.68 6.84
CA ASP A 72 -15.12 -33.23 8.00
C ASP A 72 -14.11 -33.86 8.99
N LYS A 73 -14.61 -34.26 10.17
CA LYS A 73 -13.75 -34.90 11.23
C LYS A 73 -13.04 -36.17 10.76
N GLN A 74 -13.46 -36.76 9.66
CA GLN A 74 -12.88 -37.96 9.05
C GLN A 74 -11.90 -37.62 7.89
N GLY A 75 -11.64 -36.31 7.64
CA GLY A 75 -10.77 -35.83 6.56
C GLY A 75 -11.41 -35.83 5.17
N ASN A 76 -12.73 -36.08 5.04
CA ASN A 76 -13.39 -36.03 3.74
C ASN A 76 -13.60 -34.59 3.33
N LYS A 77 -13.27 -34.26 2.07
CA LYS A 77 -13.54 -32.95 1.45
C LYS A 77 -15.04 -32.73 1.32
N LEU A 78 -15.49 -31.57 1.76
CA LEU A 78 -16.86 -31.07 1.60
C LEU A 78 -16.81 -29.80 0.77
N THR A 79 -17.48 -29.83 -0.38
CA THR A 79 -17.59 -28.69 -1.29
C THR A 79 -18.93 -28.01 -1.05
N HIS A 80 -18.89 -26.78 -0.53
CA HIS A 80 -20.10 -26.01 -0.24
C HIS A 80 -20.56 -25.25 -1.48
N LEU A 81 -21.80 -25.47 -1.86
CA LEU A 81 -22.43 -24.91 -3.05
C LEU A 81 -23.58 -23.98 -2.69
N LYS A 82 -23.68 -22.88 -3.42
CA LYS A 82 -24.93 -22.14 -3.62
C LYS A 82 -25.52 -22.58 -4.96
N ILE A 83 -26.72 -23.18 -4.94
CA ILE A 83 -27.41 -23.53 -6.15
C ILE A 83 -28.04 -22.27 -6.73
N THR A 84 -27.64 -21.89 -7.95
CA THR A 84 -28.08 -20.66 -8.64
C THR A 84 -28.99 -20.92 -9.80
N GLY A 85 -29.32 -22.20 -10.08
CA GLY A 85 -30.29 -22.62 -11.10
C GLY A 85 -30.60 -24.09 -11.02
N GLY A 86 -31.80 -24.49 -11.44
CA GLY A 86 -32.24 -25.88 -11.51
C GLY A 86 -32.24 -26.63 -10.18
N SER A 87 -31.88 -27.90 -10.21
CA SER A 87 -31.73 -28.76 -9.03
C SER A 87 -30.52 -29.68 -9.16
N LEU A 88 -30.07 -30.24 -8.04
CA LEU A 88 -28.96 -31.20 -7.98
C LEU A 88 -29.39 -32.42 -7.15
N LYS A 89 -29.15 -33.62 -7.66
CA LYS A 89 -29.55 -34.90 -7.01
C LYS A 89 -28.33 -35.71 -6.57
N VAL A 90 -28.53 -36.51 -5.53
CA VAL A 90 -27.52 -37.51 -5.12
C VAL A 90 -27.30 -38.50 -6.27
N LYS A 91 -26.03 -38.87 -6.48
CA LYS A 91 -25.53 -39.70 -7.59
C LYS A 91 -25.53 -39.04 -8.97
N GLU A 92 -25.97 -37.81 -9.09
CA GLU A 92 -25.88 -37.03 -10.34
C GLU A 92 -24.42 -36.73 -10.66
N GLN A 93 -24.11 -36.65 -11.95
CA GLN A 93 -22.77 -36.33 -12.43
C GLN A 93 -22.68 -34.84 -12.79
N VAL A 94 -21.71 -34.17 -12.21
CA VAL A 94 -21.40 -32.75 -12.50
C VAL A 94 -20.00 -32.70 -13.09
N GLY A 95 -19.89 -32.37 -14.37
CA GLY A 95 -18.59 -32.49 -15.08
C GLY A 95 -18.11 -33.96 -15.07
N ASN A 96 -16.91 -34.17 -14.54
CA ASN A 96 -16.29 -35.49 -14.42
C ASN A 96 -16.46 -36.13 -13.03
N GLU A 97 -17.22 -35.51 -12.13
CA GLU A 97 -17.32 -35.90 -10.72
C GLU A 97 -18.77 -36.24 -10.34
N LYS A 98 -18.93 -37.08 -9.34
CA LYS A 98 -20.24 -37.63 -8.93
C LYS A 98 -20.59 -37.14 -7.52
N VAL A 99 -21.83 -36.80 -7.31
CA VAL A 99 -22.40 -36.45 -6.01
C VAL A 99 -22.64 -37.72 -5.18
N ASP A 100 -21.86 -37.87 -4.08
CA ASP A 100 -22.06 -39.01 -3.17
C ASP A 100 -23.13 -38.71 -2.12
N GLN A 101 -23.07 -37.55 -1.48
CA GLN A 101 -23.99 -37.11 -0.45
C GLN A 101 -24.23 -35.61 -0.55
N ILE A 102 -25.44 -35.20 -0.23
CA ILE A 102 -25.83 -33.80 -0.08
C ILE A 102 -26.19 -33.54 1.38
N ARG A 103 -25.52 -32.56 2.00
CA ARG A 103 -25.72 -32.17 3.40
C ARG A 103 -26.23 -30.73 3.47
N ILE A 104 -27.30 -30.50 4.22
CA ILE A 104 -27.77 -29.16 4.59
C ILE A 104 -27.40 -28.94 6.07
N TYR A 105 -26.57 -27.93 6.35
CA TYR A 105 -26.09 -27.62 7.70
C TYR A 105 -27.02 -26.65 8.42
N SER A 106 -27.20 -26.88 9.73
CA SER A 106 -27.82 -25.95 10.67
C SER A 106 -26.93 -25.92 11.93
N GLY A 107 -26.03 -24.94 12.02
CA GLY A 107 -24.91 -24.95 12.96
C GLY A 107 -23.99 -26.15 12.71
N ASP A 108 -23.64 -26.90 13.77
CA ASP A 108 -22.77 -28.09 13.66
C ASP A 108 -23.49 -29.36 13.20
N LYS A 109 -24.81 -29.33 13.15
CA LYS A 109 -25.64 -30.47 12.72
C LYS A 109 -25.99 -30.36 11.25
N TYR A 110 -26.11 -31.48 10.59
CA TYR A 110 -26.55 -31.53 9.20
C TYR A 110 -27.66 -32.57 8.97
N GLN A 111 -28.44 -32.32 7.94
CA GLN A 111 -29.42 -33.28 7.41
C GLN A 111 -28.94 -33.79 6.04
N LEU A 112 -29.11 -35.09 5.81
CA LEU A 112 -28.92 -35.68 4.48
C LEU A 112 -30.18 -35.51 3.65
N VAL A 113 -30.03 -34.96 2.45
CA VAL A 113 -31.12 -34.77 1.49
C VAL A 113 -30.77 -35.42 0.17
N ASN A 114 -31.81 -35.86 -0.56
CA ASN A 114 -31.63 -36.51 -1.86
C ASN A 114 -31.56 -35.51 -3.02
N GLU A 115 -32.12 -34.33 -2.86
CA GLU A 115 -32.18 -33.28 -3.88
C GLU A 115 -32.16 -31.89 -3.22
N VAL A 116 -31.55 -30.92 -3.89
CA VAL A 116 -31.53 -29.49 -3.53
C VAL A 116 -31.92 -28.67 -4.74
N TYR A 117 -32.53 -27.52 -4.50
CA TYR A 117 -33.08 -26.63 -5.52
C TYR A 117 -32.37 -25.29 -5.58
N ALA A 118 -32.61 -24.57 -6.67
CA ALA A 118 -32.11 -23.18 -6.81
C ALA A 118 -32.52 -22.31 -5.62
N GLY A 119 -31.55 -21.64 -5.02
CA GLY A 119 -31.69 -20.88 -3.77
C GLY A 119 -31.08 -21.57 -2.56
N ASP A 120 -30.96 -22.90 -2.56
CA ASP A 120 -30.39 -23.66 -1.45
C ASP A 120 -28.87 -23.49 -1.32
N ILE A 121 -28.40 -23.64 -0.08
CA ILE A 121 -27.00 -23.78 0.26
C ILE A 121 -26.78 -25.18 0.81
N CYS A 122 -25.84 -25.90 0.22
CA CYS A 122 -25.57 -27.29 0.61
C CYS A 122 -24.07 -27.60 0.58
N ALA A 123 -23.65 -28.66 1.26
CA ALA A 123 -22.32 -29.22 1.18
C ALA A 123 -22.37 -30.59 0.49
N ILE A 124 -21.52 -30.78 -0.50
CA ILE A 124 -21.41 -31.98 -1.28
C ILE A 124 -20.19 -32.79 -0.87
N LYS A 125 -20.39 -34.07 -0.56
CA LYS A 125 -19.34 -35.08 -0.48
C LYS A 125 -19.25 -35.81 -1.82
N GLY A 126 -18.02 -36.04 -2.29
CA GLY A 126 -17.74 -36.73 -3.54
C GLY A 126 -16.93 -35.91 -4.55
N PHE A 127 -16.96 -34.60 -4.43
CA PHE A 127 -16.15 -33.70 -5.28
C PHE A 127 -14.72 -33.59 -4.80
N LYS A 128 -13.75 -33.83 -5.72
CA LYS A 128 -12.30 -33.85 -5.39
C LYS A 128 -11.56 -32.64 -5.95
N ASN A 129 -11.85 -32.24 -7.19
CA ASN A 129 -11.05 -31.28 -7.96
C ASN A 129 -11.66 -29.89 -8.06
N PHE A 130 -12.92 -29.70 -7.65
CA PHE A 130 -13.52 -28.37 -7.68
C PHE A 130 -12.88 -27.44 -6.64
N GLU A 131 -12.73 -26.18 -7.05
CA GLU A 131 -12.07 -25.12 -6.28
C GLU A 131 -13.06 -24.03 -5.85
N ILE A 132 -12.65 -23.19 -4.90
CA ILE A 132 -13.44 -22.04 -4.46
C ILE A 132 -13.63 -21.06 -5.61
N SER A 133 -14.78 -20.40 -5.66
CA SER A 133 -15.21 -19.45 -6.70
C SER A 133 -15.50 -20.07 -8.08
N GLN A 134 -15.32 -21.38 -8.24
CA GLN A 134 -15.62 -22.08 -9.48
C GLN A 134 -17.12 -22.13 -9.73
N GLY A 135 -17.54 -21.81 -10.97
CA GLY A 135 -18.90 -22.00 -11.47
C GLY A 135 -19.11 -23.43 -11.98
N LEU A 136 -20.26 -24.01 -11.68
CA LEU A 136 -20.68 -25.33 -12.13
C LEU A 136 -21.92 -25.22 -13.02
N GLY A 137 -22.03 -26.07 -14.04
CA GLY A 137 -23.05 -25.96 -15.05
C GLY A 137 -22.85 -24.73 -15.94
N ASN A 138 -23.88 -23.91 -16.08
CA ASN A 138 -23.81 -22.66 -16.87
C ASN A 138 -23.40 -21.43 -16.02
N GLU A 139 -22.95 -21.61 -14.77
CA GLU A 139 -22.49 -20.53 -13.92
C GLU A 139 -21.06 -20.11 -14.31
N SER A 140 -20.80 -18.80 -14.34
CA SER A 140 -19.45 -18.28 -14.61
C SER A 140 -18.52 -18.44 -13.42
N THR A 141 -17.27 -18.80 -13.68
CA THR A 141 -16.21 -18.80 -12.65
C THR A 141 -15.77 -17.36 -12.38
N VAL A 142 -15.63 -16.98 -11.11
CA VAL A 142 -15.16 -15.65 -10.68
C VAL A 142 -13.82 -15.83 -10.01
N ASN A 143 -12.76 -15.38 -10.66
CA ASN A 143 -11.38 -15.62 -10.21
C ASN A 143 -10.76 -14.46 -9.40
N THR A 144 -11.47 -13.37 -9.16
CA THR A 144 -10.93 -12.23 -8.42
C THR A 144 -11.38 -12.24 -6.97
N PRO A 145 -10.49 -12.49 -6.01
CA PRO A 145 -10.80 -12.30 -4.59
C PRO A 145 -11.06 -10.81 -4.31
N ILE A 146 -12.04 -10.52 -3.45
CA ILE A 146 -12.41 -9.15 -3.06
C ILE A 146 -11.31 -8.52 -2.21
N LEU A 147 -10.60 -9.34 -1.43
CA LEU A 147 -9.50 -8.94 -0.57
C LEU A 147 -8.28 -9.77 -0.94
N SER A 148 -7.11 -9.15 -0.98
CA SER A 148 -5.83 -9.81 -1.23
C SER A 148 -4.91 -9.61 -0.03
N PRO A 149 -4.18 -10.63 0.40
CA PRO A 149 -3.17 -10.48 1.44
C PRO A 149 -2.05 -9.54 0.97
N TYR A 150 -1.40 -8.89 1.92
CA TYR A 150 -0.31 -7.94 1.66
C TYR A 150 0.85 -8.06 2.67
N MET A 151 0.74 -9.03 3.58
CA MET A 151 1.76 -9.35 4.57
C MET A 151 2.14 -10.82 4.46
N ASP A 152 3.43 -11.09 4.47
CA ASP A 152 4.02 -12.43 4.53
C ASP A 152 4.54 -12.68 5.94
N TYR A 153 4.07 -13.74 6.57
CA TYR A 153 4.46 -14.16 7.91
C TYR A 153 5.15 -15.52 7.84
N ARG A 154 6.27 -15.64 8.54
CA ARG A 154 6.92 -16.94 8.73
C ARG A 154 6.25 -17.67 9.89
N ILE A 155 5.91 -18.94 9.67
CA ILE A 155 5.37 -19.84 10.70
C ILE A 155 6.54 -20.51 11.40
N ILE A 156 6.65 -20.31 12.70
CA ILE A 156 7.68 -20.91 13.57
C ILE A 156 7.07 -22.14 14.22
N LEU A 157 7.61 -23.33 13.89
CA LEU A 157 7.16 -24.59 14.44
C LEU A 157 7.86 -24.90 15.78
N PRO A 158 7.21 -25.63 16.70
CA PRO A 158 7.86 -26.14 17.92
C PRO A 158 9.07 -27.02 17.62
N GLU A 159 10.11 -27.00 18.46
CA GLU A 159 11.37 -27.72 18.25
C GLU A 159 11.20 -29.25 18.02
N ASN A 160 10.19 -29.88 18.59
CA ASN A 160 9.93 -31.30 18.48
C ASN A 160 8.94 -31.69 17.38
N CYS A 161 8.61 -30.77 16.47
CA CYS A 161 7.63 -31.01 15.42
C CYS A 161 8.30 -31.54 14.13
N ASN A 162 7.68 -32.56 13.53
CA ASN A 162 8.07 -32.99 12.18
C ASN A 162 7.60 -31.97 11.15
N GLN A 163 8.54 -31.24 10.56
CA GLN A 163 8.26 -30.15 9.62
C GLN A 163 7.45 -30.61 8.40
N HIS A 164 7.69 -31.79 7.87
CA HIS A 164 6.98 -32.33 6.71
C HIS A 164 5.50 -32.62 7.04
N GLU A 165 5.25 -33.24 8.18
CA GLU A 165 3.89 -33.54 8.66
C GLU A 165 3.11 -32.23 8.95
N ALA A 166 3.80 -31.25 9.56
CA ALA A 166 3.21 -29.93 9.79
C ALA A 166 2.86 -29.23 8.48
N LEU A 167 3.75 -29.25 7.49
CA LEU A 167 3.51 -28.65 6.17
C LEU A 167 2.31 -29.29 5.47
N GLU A 168 2.18 -30.64 5.50
CA GLU A 168 1.01 -31.31 4.92
C GLU A 168 -0.31 -30.85 5.57
N LYS A 169 -0.33 -30.70 6.90
CA LYS A 169 -1.48 -30.20 7.65
C LYS A 169 -1.80 -28.74 7.30
N LEU A 170 -0.79 -27.90 7.18
CA LEU A 170 -0.95 -26.50 6.81
C LEU A 170 -1.42 -26.35 5.36
N LEU A 171 -0.93 -27.14 4.42
CA LEU A 171 -1.40 -27.15 3.04
C LEU A 171 -2.87 -27.57 2.91
N LEU A 172 -3.45 -28.31 3.86
CA LEU A 172 -4.90 -28.53 3.89
C LEU A 172 -5.67 -27.24 4.13
N LEU A 173 -5.14 -26.32 4.97
CA LEU A 173 -5.76 -24.99 5.18
C LEU A 173 -5.70 -24.14 3.91
N SER A 174 -4.60 -24.20 3.17
CA SER A 174 -4.49 -23.48 1.89
C SER A 174 -5.49 -23.99 0.83
N LYS A 175 -5.87 -25.27 0.88
CA LYS A 175 -6.96 -25.81 0.02
C LYS A 175 -8.35 -25.33 0.44
N GLU A 176 -8.53 -25.00 1.72
CA GLU A 176 -9.78 -24.44 2.26
C GLU A 176 -9.87 -22.93 2.10
N ASP A 177 -8.74 -22.25 2.16
CA ASP A 177 -8.60 -20.81 1.90
C ASP A 177 -7.36 -20.57 1.02
N PRO A 178 -7.53 -20.49 -0.30
CA PRO A 178 -6.43 -20.27 -1.25
C PRO A 178 -5.69 -18.94 -1.04
N GLN A 179 -6.31 -17.97 -0.36
CA GLN A 179 -5.67 -16.67 -0.08
C GLN A 179 -4.54 -16.75 0.94
N LEU A 180 -4.45 -17.84 1.70
CA LEU A 180 -3.36 -18.03 2.68
C LEU A 180 -2.00 -18.24 2.01
N HIS A 181 -1.94 -18.62 0.72
CA HIS A 181 -0.72 -18.82 -0.07
C HIS A 181 0.41 -19.44 0.75
N ILE A 182 0.12 -20.59 1.41
CA ILE A 182 1.12 -21.26 2.23
C ILE A 182 2.22 -21.86 1.36
N ASN A 183 3.44 -21.34 1.51
CA ASN A 183 4.60 -21.71 0.73
C ASN A 183 5.72 -22.26 1.62
N TYR A 184 6.44 -23.26 1.11
CA TYR A 184 7.65 -23.77 1.73
C TYR A 184 8.89 -23.33 0.93
N ASN A 185 9.74 -22.56 1.57
CA ASN A 185 11.01 -22.15 0.96
C ASN A 185 12.05 -23.24 1.18
N ASN A 186 12.47 -23.93 0.12
CA ASN A 186 13.43 -25.03 0.18
C ASN A 186 14.83 -24.58 0.60
N GLN A 187 15.22 -23.33 0.35
CA GLN A 187 16.56 -22.81 0.67
C GLN A 187 16.67 -22.45 2.14
N SER A 188 15.72 -21.68 2.68
CA SER A 188 15.68 -21.30 4.09
C SER A 188 15.06 -22.37 5.00
N LYS A 189 14.36 -23.37 4.42
CA LYS A 189 13.55 -24.38 5.14
C LYS A 189 12.46 -23.77 6.02
N GLU A 190 11.87 -22.68 5.57
CA GLU A 190 10.85 -21.92 6.29
C GLU A 190 9.48 -22.09 5.63
N ILE A 191 8.44 -22.06 6.46
CA ILE A 191 7.05 -22.06 6.00
C ILE A 191 6.54 -20.64 6.10
N HIS A 192 6.02 -20.11 5.00
CA HIS A 192 5.47 -18.78 4.89
C HIS A 192 3.97 -18.81 4.61
N VAL A 193 3.25 -17.82 5.11
CA VAL A 193 1.81 -17.61 4.89
C VAL A 193 1.49 -16.15 4.65
N GLU A 194 0.67 -15.89 3.67
CA GLU A 194 0.22 -14.53 3.35
C GLU A 194 -1.07 -14.19 4.09
N LEU A 195 -1.10 -13.08 4.81
CA LEU A 195 -2.22 -12.63 5.64
C LEU A 195 -2.44 -11.12 5.48
N MET A 196 -3.59 -10.64 5.98
CA MET A 196 -3.97 -9.21 5.94
C MET A 196 -3.58 -8.46 7.22
N GLY A 197 -3.10 -9.14 8.27
CA GLY A 197 -2.68 -8.50 9.50
C GLY A 197 -2.84 -9.39 10.76
N GLU A 198 -2.55 -8.80 11.92
CA GLU A 198 -2.42 -9.49 13.20
C GLU A 198 -3.68 -10.25 13.65
N ILE A 199 -4.87 -9.72 13.38
CA ILE A 199 -6.14 -10.38 13.75
C ILE A 199 -6.24 -11.74 13.03
N GLN A 200 -5.84 -11.79 11.76
CA GLN A 200 -5.89 -13.02 10.98
C GLN A 200 -4.82 -14.01 11.44
N VAL A 201 -3.65 -13.52 11.88
CA VAL A 201 -2.60 -14.32 12.52
C VAL A 201 -3.16 -15.02 13.77
N GLU A 202 -3.83 -14.30 14.66
CA GLU A 202 -4.40 -14.84 15.88
C GLU A 202 -5.48 -15.90 15.59
N ILE A 203 -6.36 -15.64 14.63
CA ILE A 203 -7.38 -16.60 14.19
C ILE A 203 -6.71 -17.87 13.62
N LEU A 204 -5.72 -17.70 12.76
CA LEU A 204 -5.03 -18.83 12.13
C LEU A 204 -4.26 -19.66 13.18
N LYS A 205 -3.60 -19.02 14.15
CA LYS A 205 -2.95 -19.68 15.28
C LYS A 205 -3.93 -20.57 16.05
N ASN A 206 -5.11 -20.04 16.37
CA ASN A 206 -6.16 -20.78 17.08
C ASN A 206 -6.67 -21.97 16.25
N ILE A 207 -6.91 -21.78 14.95
CA ILE A 207 -7.34 -22.88 14.05
C ILE A 207 -6.29 -24.00 13.98
N ILE A 208 -5.00 -23.65 13.87
CA ILE A 208 -3.91 -24.62 13.81
C ILE A 208 -3.81 -25.40 15.13
N CYS A 209 -3.91 -24.71 16.26
CA CYS A 209 -3.89 -25.33 17.58
C CYS A 209 -5.08 -26.27 17.77
N GLU A 210 -6.31 -25.83 17.51
CA GLU A 210 -7.53 -26.63 17.73
C GLU A 210 -7.63 -27.85 16.80
N ARG A 211 -7.24 -27.69 15.53
CA ARG A 211 -7.43 -28.77 14.53
C ARG A 211 -6.27 -29.76 14.48
N PHE A 212 -5.05 -29.28 14.66
CA PHE A 212 -3.85 -30.11 14.46
C PHE A 212 -3.05 -30.33 15.73
N ASN A 213 -3.48 -29.72 16.84
CA ASN A 213 -2.78 -29.74 18.12
C ASN A 213 -1.31 -29.31 17.98
N LEU A 214 -1.07 -28.27 17.16
CA LEU A 214 0.22 -27.64 16.92
C LEU A 214 0.20 -26.24 17.51
N ASP A 215 1.10 -25.93 18.43
CA ASP A 215 1.30 -24.59 18.95
C ASP A 215 2.39 -23.90 18.13
N VAL A 216 1.98 -23.04 17.20
CA VAL A 216 2.85 -22.32 16.28
C VAL A 216 2.98 -20.86 16.70
N GLU A 217 4.13 -20.26 16.37
CA GLU A 217 4.35 -18.82 16.48
C GLU A 217 4.50 -18.21 15.10
N PHE A 218 4.30 -16.90 15.02
CA PHE A 218 4.48 -16.12 13.79
C PHE A 218 5.50 -15.01 14.05
N ASP A 219 6.30 -14.69 13.05
CA ASP A 219 7.19 -13.55 13.11
C ASP A 219 6.43 -12.20 12.96
N HIS A 220 7.17 -11.07 12.84
CA HIS A 220 6.56 -9.75 12.75
C HIS A 220 5.92 -9.43 11.40
N GLY A 221 5.94 -10.34 10.46
CA GLY A 221 5.40 -10.17 9.11
C GLY A 221 6.21 -9.19 8.25
N ASN A 222 6.35 -9.53 6.98
CA ASN A 222 7.01 -8.72 5.98
C ASN A 222 6.00 -8.20 4.96
N ILE A 223 6.29 -7.06 4.35
CA ILE A 223 5.48 -6.52 3.26
C ILE A 223 5.69 -7.37 2.01
N ILE A 224 4.61 -7.70 1.33
CA ILE A 224 4.65 -8.35 0.02
C ILE A 224 4.85 -7.28 -1.04
N TYR A 225 6.05 -7.26 -1.63
CA TYR A 225 6.39 -6.39 -2.74
C TYR A 225 5.99 -7.01 -4.08
N LYS A 226 5.86 -6.19 -5.10
CA LYS A 226 5.72 -6.61 -6.50
C LYS A 226 6.70 -5.86 -7.38
N GLU A 227 6.93 -6.36 -8.60
CA GLU A 227 7.82 -5.70 -9.55
C GLU A 227 7.08 -5.39 -10.86
N THR A 228 7.45 -4.29 -11.51
CA THR A 228 6.98 -3.94 -12.85
C THR A 228 8.08 -3.23 -13.64
N ILE A 229 7.84 -2.95 -14.90
CA ILE A 229 8.80 -2.27 -15.79
C ILE A 229 8.34 -0.85 -16.11
N LEU A 230 9.28 0.05 -16.39
CA LEU A 230 8.98 1.43 -16.79
C LEU A 230 8.93 1.64 -18.30
N GLU A 231 9.72 0.87 -19.04
CA GLU A 231 9.90 1.05 -20.48
C GLU A 231 9.66 -0.26 -21.22
N PRO A 232 9.07 -0.21 -22.43
CA PRO A 232 8.89 -1.41 -23.22
C PRO A 232 10.22 -1.98 -23.68
N VAL A 233 10.31 -3.30 -23.70
CA VAL A 233 11.53 -4.04 -24.08
C VAL A 233 11.18 -5.33 -24.77
N GLU A 234 12.01 -5.76 -25.72
CA GLU A 234 11.97 -7.10 -26.31
C GLU A 234 12.91 -8.02 -25.53
N GLY A 235 12.35 -9.06 -24.92
CA GLY A 235 13.10 -10.10 -24.24
C GLY A 235 13.26 -11.33 -25.14
N VAL A 236 14.46 -11.90 -25.16
CA VAL A 236 14.82 -13.05 -25.98
C VAL A 236 15.24 -14.22 -25.12
N GLY A 237 14.64 -15.37 -25.37
CA GLY A 237 15.00 -16.63 -24.73
C GLY A 237 15.33 -17.70 -25.79
N HIS A 238 16.50 -18.26 -25.64
CA HIS A 238 16.97 -19.32 -26.50
C HIS A 238 17.30 -20.58 -25.70
N PHE A 239 16.85 -21.72 -26.15
CA PHE A 239 17.12 -23.01 -25.51
C PHE A 239 17.50 -24.04 -26.55
N GLU A 240 18.81 -24.35 -26.64
CA GLU A 240 19.40 -25.25 -27.62
C GLU A 240 20.46 -26.18 -26.98
N PRO A 241 20.10 -27.01 -26.00
CA PRO A 241 20.95 -28.13 -25.62
C PRO A 241 20.95 -29.20 -26.74
N LEU A 242 21.85 -30.17 -26.68
CA LEU A 242 22.00 -31.19 -27.71
C LEU A 242 20.65 -31.83 -28.10
N ARG A 243 20.27 -31.73 -29.38
CA ARG A 243 19.00 -32.22 -29.99
C ARG A 243 17.72 -31.53 -29.51
N HIS A 244 17.82 -30.33 -28.95
CA HIS A 244 16.69 -29.47 -28.62
C HIS A 244 16.85 -28.13 -29.28
N TYR A 245 15.76 -27.43 -29.56
CA TYR A 245 15.80 -26.09 -30.14
C TYR A 245 14.47 -25.32 -29.90
N ALA A 246 14.54 -24.18 -29.26
CA ALA A 246 13.48 -23.20 -29.28
C ALA A 246 14.03 -21.78 -29.06
N GLU A 247 13.51 -20.83 -29.84
CA GLU A 247 13.77 -19.39 -29.62
C GLU A 247 12.44 -18.65 -29.53
N VAL A 248 12.31 -17.77 -28.52
CA VAL A 248 11.10 -17.02 -28.21
C VAL A 248 11.44 -15.56 -27.99
N HIS A 249 10.70 -14.68 -28.65
CA HIS A 249 10.79 -13.24 -28.50
C HIS A 249 9.49 -12.69 -27.89
N LEU A 250 9.60 -12.05 -26.75
CA LEU A 250 8.50 -11.45 -26.01
C LEU A 250 8.65 -9.94 -25.94
N LEU A 251 7.64 -9.20 -26.37
CA LEU A 251 7.55 -7.77 -26.11
C LEU A 251 6.90 -7.58 -24.75
N LEU A 252 7.62 -6.96 -23.82
CA LEU A 252 7.16 -6.59 -22.49
C LEU A 252 6.82 -5.10 -22.52
N GLU A 253 5.60 -4.75 -22.20
CA GLU A 253 5.10 -3.38 -22.16
C GLU A 253 4.56 -3.05 -20.77
N PRO A 254 4.84 -1.85 -20.21
CA PRO A 254 4.24 -1.45 -18.93
C PRO A 254 2.72 -1.33 -19.06
N GLY A 255 2.00 -1.92 -18.08
CA GLY A 255 0.55 -1.88 -18.00
C GLY A 255 0.04 -0.72 -17.14
N LYS A 256 -1.28 -0.62 -17.02
CA LYS A 256 -1.89 0.34 -16.08
C LYS A 256 -1.78 -0.21 -14.66
N PRO A 257 -1.62 0.65 -13.64
CA PRO A 257 -1.66 0.22 -12.24
C PRO A 257 -2.91 -0.62 -11.93
N GLY A 258 -2.71 -1.81 -11.37
CA GLY A 258 -3.79 -2.76 -11.04
C GLY A 258 -4.30 -3.59 -12.22
N SER A 259 -3.69 -3.52 -13.41
CA SER A 259 -4.10 -4.35 -14.57
C SER A 259 -3.65 -5.82 -14.46
N GLY A 260 -2.67 -6.11 -13.59
CA GLY A 260 -2.07 -7.43 -13.50
C GLY A 260 -1.24 -7.78 -14.74
N LEU A 261 -1.19 -9.06 -15.09
CA LEU A 261 -0.48 -9.54 -16.28
C LEU A 261 -1.47 -9.81 -17.42
N GLU A 262 -1.21 -9.19 -18.57
CA GLU A 262 -1.94 -9.43 -19.81
C GLU A 262 -1.06 -10.18 -20.79
N PHE A 263 -1.59 -11.23 -21.43
CA PHE A 263 -0.87 -12.04 -22.40
C PHE A 263 -1.49 -11.92 -23.79
N ALA A 264 -0.67 -11.64 -24.79
CA ALA A 264 -1.11 -11.46 -26.18
C ALA A 264 -0.18 -12.17 -27.17
N VAL A 265 -0.63 -12.29 -28.39
CA VAL A 265 0.16 -12.81 -29.54
C VAL A 265 0.05 -11.81 -30.69
N ASP A 266 1.19 -11.39 -31.19
CA ASP A 266 1.35 -10.62 -32.43
C ASP A 266 2.42 -11.28 -33.32
N CYS A 267 2.35 -12.60 -33.44
CA CYS A 267 3.27 -13.41 -34.23
C CYS A 267 2.52 -14.05 -35.41
N LYS A 268 3.06 -13.88 -36.61
CA LYS A 268 2.46 -14.47 -37.83
C LYS A 268 2.66 -15.98 -37.84
N GLU A 269 1.68 -16.73 -38.37
CA GLU A 269 1.71 -18.19 -38.44
C GLU A 269 2.89 -18.72 -39.30
N ASN A 270 3.31 -17.98 -40.32
CA ASN A 270 4.45 -18.33 -41.14
C ASN A 270 5.83 -18.15 -40.46
N VAL A 271 5.87 -17.43 -39.33
CA VAL A 271 7.06 -17.25 -38.48
C VAL A 271 7.11 -18.36 -37.43
N LEU A 272 6.01 -18.58 -36.72
CA LEU A 272 5.86 -19.63 -35.72
C LEU A 272 4.47 -20.25 -35.82
N ALA A 273 4.38 -21.57 -35.97
CA ALA A 273 3.09 -22.25 -36.10
C ALA A 273 2.16 -21.98 -34.90
N THR A 274 0.85 -21.86 -35.14
CA THR A 274 -0.16 -21.52 -34.12
C THR A 274 -0.16 -22.48 -32.93
N SER A 275 0.22 -23.76 -33.12
CA SER A 275 0.36 -24.73 -32.02
C SER A 275 1.44 -24.30 -31.02
N TYR A 276 2.61 -23.85 -31.50
CA TYR A 276 3.68 -23.37 -30.64
C TYR A 276 3.35 -22.02 -30.01
N GLN A 277 2.65 -21.12 -30.72
CA GLN A 277 2.16 -19.86 -30.13
C GLN A 277 1.26 -20.11 -28.93
N ARG A 278 0.31 -21.04 -29.04
CA ARG A 278 -0.57 -21.46 -27.93
C ARG A 278 0.21 -22.08 -26.79
N LEU A 279 1.26 -22.85 -27.10
CA LEU A 279 2.12 -23.47 -26.10
C LEU A 279 2.88 -22.41 -25.29
N VAL A 280 3.47 -21.39 -25.94
CA VAL A 280 4.13 -20.26 -25.27
C VAL A 280 3.16 -19.54 -24.33
N LEU A 281 1.93 -19.24 -24.80
CA LEU A 281 0.90 -18.61 -23.94
C LEU A 281 0.49 -19.51 -22.76
N SER A 282 0.44 -20.83 -22.96
CA SER A 282 0.17 -21.76 -21.87
C SER A 282 1.28 -21.70 -20.82
N HIS A 283 2.53 -21.68 -21.24
CA HIS A 283 3.69 -21.58 -20.34
C HIS A 283 3.76 -20.25 -19.59
N LEU A 284 3.34 -19.13 -20.19
CA LEU A 284 3.22 -17.85 -19.51
C LEU A 284 2.13 -17.84 -18.43
N LYS A 285 1.10 -18.71 -18.56
CA LYS A 285 -0.03 -18.79 -17.62
C LYS A 285 0.10 -19.89 -16.56
N GLU A 286 1.02 -20.85 -16.74
CA GLU A 286 1.11 -22.02 -15.88
C GLU A 286 1.75 -21.77 -14.52
N LYS A 287 2.50 -20.68 -14.36
CA LYS A 287 3.12 -20.30 -13.08
C LYS A 287 3.09 -18.79 -12.86
N GLU A 288 3.25 -18.41 -11.62
CA GLU A 288 3.55 -17.02 -11.24
C GLU A 288 5.01 -16.68 -11.58
N HIS A 289 5.22 -15.51 -12.16
CA HIS A 289 6.54 -15.08 -12.60
C HIS A 289 7.11 -14.06 -11.61
N ILE A 290 8.40 -14.22 -11.32
CA ILE A 290 9.12 -13.34 -10.39
C ILE A 290 9.98 -12.33 -11.16
N GLY A 291 10.22 -11.18 -10.52
CA GLY A 291 11.06 -10.10 -11.04
C GLY A 291 12.55 -10.31 -10.77
N VAL A 292 13.36 -9.34 -11.12
CA VAL A 292 14.83 -9.40 -11.08
C VAL A 292 15.46 -8.55 -9.99
N LEU A 293 14.67 -7.73 -9.28
CA LEU A 293 15.18 -6.84 -8.23
C LEU A 293 15.19 -7.52 -6.85
N THR A 294 14.10 -8.17 -6.49
CA THR A 294 13.89 -8.78 -5.17
C THR A 294 13.38 -10.21 -5.25
N GLY A 295 13.08 -10.71 -6.47
CA GLY A 295 12.41 -11.98 -6.66
C GLY A 295 10.91 -11.93 -6.35
N SER A 296 10.35 -10.74 -6.16
CA SER A 296 8.92 -10.54 -5.94
C SER A 296 8.13 -10.77 -7.23
N LEU A 297 6.83 -11.08 -7.10
CA LEU A 297 5.95 -11.33 -8.25
C LEU A 297 5.86 -10.11 -9.17
N ILE A 298 5.91 -10.35 -10.48
CA ILE A 298 5.69 -9.28 -11.45
C ILE A 298 4.20 -8.96 -11.63
N THR A 299 3.88 -7.71 -11.93
CA THR A 299 2.50 -7.25 -12.16
C THR A 299 2.47 -6.06 -13.11
N ASP A 300 1.28 -5.68 -13.55
CA ASP A 300 1.00 -4.46 -14.31
C ASP A 300 1.86 -4.36 -15.58
N MET A 301 1.85 -5.42 -16.35
CA MET A 301 2.51 -5.45 -17.65
C MET A 301 1.79 -6.33 -18.67
N LYS A 302 1.94 -5.98 -19.94
CA LYS A 302 1.47 -6.77 -21.07
C LYS A 302 2.66 -7.48 -21.69
N ILE A 303 2.52 -8.79 -21.85
CA ILE A 303 3.52 -9.68 -22.44
C ILE A 303 2.98 -10.21 -23.77
N THR A 304 3.59 -9.80 -24.86
CA THR A 304 3.16 -10.14 -26.22
C THR A 304 4.20 -11.02 -26.91
N LEU A 305 3.81 -12.21 -27.37
CA LEU A 305 4.65 -13.02 -28.23
C LEU A 305 4.73 -12.37 -29.63
N ILE A 306 5.90 -11.89 -30.02
CA ILE A 306 6.09 -11.19 -31.29
C ILE A 306 6.81 -12.03 -32.33
N SER A 307 7.70 -12.95 -31.92
CA SER A 307 8.45 -13.83 -32.82
C SER A 307 8.88 -15.10 -32.08
N GLY A 308 9.30 -16.08 -32.85
CA GLY A 308 9.89 -17.30 -32.33
C GLY A 308 10.30 -18.24 -33.45
N ARG A 309 11.13 -19.23 -33.14
CA ARG A 309 11.61 -20.22 -34.09
C ARG A 309 11.61 -21.60 -33.48
N ALA A 310 11.16 -22.57 -34.30
CA ALA A 310 11.18 -23.99 -34.00
C ALA A 310 12.04 -24.73 -35.03
N HIS A 311 12.56 -25.88 -34.69
CA HIS A 311 13.24 -26.78 -35.62
C HIS A 311 12.44 -28.07 -35.79
N LEU A 312 12.16 -28.45 -37.03
CA LEU A 312 11.26 -29.57 -37.37
C LEU A 312 11.63 -30.92 -36.73
N LYS A 313 12.90 -31.16 -36.42
CA LYS A 313 13.40 -32.44 -35.88
C LYS A 313 13.85 -32.35 -34.41
N HIS A 314 14.04 -31.14 -33.89
CA HIS A 314 14.70 -30.93 -32.60
C HIS A 314 13.89 -30.09 -31.62
N THR A 315 12.66 -29.72 -31.96
CA THR A 315 11.80 -28.96 -31.05
C THR A 315 10.80 -29.88 -30.37
N GLU A 316 10.87 -29.94 -29.06
CA GLU A 316 9.88 -30.58 -28.18
C GLU A 316 9.08 -29.53 -27.36
N GLY A 317 7.93 -29.91 -26.78
CA GLY A 317 7.09 -28.97 -26.07
C GLY A 317 7.77 -28.29 -24.87
N GLY A 318 8.64 -29.04 -24.17
CA GLY A 318 9.41 -28.52 -23.02
C GLY A 318 10.44 -27.45 -23.39
N ASP A 319 10.94 -27.44 -24.64
CA ASP A 319 11.92 -26.46 -25.09
C ASP A 319 11.34 -25.05 -25.13
N PHE A 320 10.07 -24.93 -25.54
CA PHE A 320 9.37 -23.66 -25.53
C PHE A 320 9.09 -23.16 -24.11
N ARG A 321 8.93 -24.05 -23.12
CA ARG A 321 8.82 -23.65 -21.71
C ARG A 321 10.08 -22.95 -21.25
N GLU A 322 11.23 -23.58 -21.46
CA GLU A 322 12.54 -23.05 -21.11
C GLU A 322 12.84 -21.73 -21.83
N ALA A 323 12.61 -21.69 -23.15
CA ALA A 323 12.83 -20.48 -23.93
C ALA A 323 11.92 -19.34 -23.51
N THR A 324 10.63 -19.60 -23.19
CA THR A 324 9.67 -18.59 -22.75
C THR A 324 10.08 -17.96 -21.43
N TYR A 325 10.46 -18.78 -20.44
CA TYR A 325 10.86 -18.26 -19.13
C TYR A 325 12.14 -17.44 -19.21
N ARG A 326 13.10 -17.87 -20.02
CA ARG A 326 14.35 -17.14 -20.29
C ARG A 326 14.08 -15.82 -21.02
N ALA A 327 13.18 -15.81 -22.02
CA ALA A 327 12.79 -14.59 -22.72
C ALA A 327 12.20 -13.54 -21.77
N LEU A 328 11.30 -13.96 -20.89
CA LEU A 328 10.71 -13.06 -19.88
C LEU A 328 11.78 -12.52 -18.94
N ARG A 329 12.61 -13.39 -18.36
CA ARG A 329 13.64 -13.01 -17.40
C ARG A 329 14.71 -12.12 -18.01
N GLN A 330 15.16 -12.42 -19.24
CA GLN A 330 16.11 -11.60 -19.98
C GLN A 330 15.55 -10.20 -20.25
N GLY A 331 14.29 -10.10 -20.70
CA GLY A 331 13.63 -8.82 -20.92
C GLY A 331 13.51 -7.98 -19.66
N LEU A 332 13.13 -8.58 -18.51
CA LEU A 332 13.09 -7.90 -17.21
C LEU A 332 14.46 -7.38 -16.78
N LYS A 333 15.55 -8.08 -17.12
CA LYS A 333 16.91 -7.66 -16.81
C LYS A 333 17.40 -6.54 -17.75
N ALA A 334 16.95 -6.56 -19.00
CA ALA A 334 17.36 -5.60 -20.04
C ALA A 334 16.67 -4.23 -19.94
N THR A 335 15.62 -4.10 -19.14
CA THR A 335 14.89 -2.84 -18.93
C THR A 335 14.98 -2.34 -17.49
N LYS A 336 14.53 -1.11 -17.26
CA LYS A 336 14.45 -0.54 -15.92
C LYS A 336 13.21 -1.07 -15.19
N SER A 337 13.42 -2.02 -14.29
CA SER A 337 12.39 -2.52 -13.38
C SER A 337 12.26 -1.63 -12.16
N ILE A 338 11.06 -1.55 -11.57
CA ILE A 338 10.77 -0.84 -10.33
C ILE A 338 10.04 -1.74 -9.35
N LEU A 339 10.28 -1.49 -8.06
CA LEU A 339 9.62 -2.16 -6.96
C LEU A 339 8.31 -1.44 -6.62
N LEU A 340 7.26 -2.21 -6.41
CA LEU A 340 5.94 -1.73 -5.99
C LEU A 340 5.66 -2.20 -4.57
N GLU A 341 5.10 -1.32 -3.74
CA GLU A 341 4.63 -1.64 -2.39
C GLU A 341 3.11 -1.43 -2.27
N PRO A 342 2.42 -2.16 -1.39
CA PRO A 342 0.99 -1.97 -1.16
C PRO A 342 0.73 -0.66 -0.43
N TYR A 343 -0.38 0.00 -0.78
CA TYR A 343 -0.84 1.24 -0.17
C TYR A 343 -2.21 1.07 0.46
N PHE A 344 -2.41 1.70 1.60
CA PHE A 344 -3.73 1.93 2.17
C PHE A 344 -4.34 3.20 1.61
N LYS A 345 -5.61 3.12 1.25
CA LYS A 345 -6.52 4.27 1.23
C LYS A 345 -7.05 4.45 2.64
N PHE A 346 -6.89 5.62 3.22
CA PHE A 346 -7.34 5.90 4.57
C PHE A 346 -8.41 6.98 4.62
N SER A 347 -9.26 6.89 5.64
CA SER A 347 -10.17 7.95 6.09
C SER A 347 -9.93 8.16 7.57
N LEU A 348 -9.42 9.33 7.91
CA LEU A 348 -9.04 9.74 9.27
C LEU A 348 -9.96 10.83 9.76
N GLU A 349 -10.59 10.60 10.91
CA GLU A 349 -11.46 11.52 11.62
C GLU A 349 -10.81 11.84 12.97
N ILE A 350 -10.49 13.11 13.21
CA ILE A 350 -9.79 13.56 14.42
C ILE A 350 -10.27 14.94 14.85
N PRO A 351 -10.18 15.30 16.15
CA PRO A 351 -10.38 16.67 16.59
C PRO A 351 -9.40 17.63 15.89
N VAL A 352 -9.89 18.84 15.55
CA VAL A 352 -9.11 19.86 14.81
C VAL A 352 -7.80 20.20 15.52
N GLU A 353 -7.76 20.13 16.85
CA GLU A 353 -6.56 20.38 17.65
C GLU A 353 -5.38 19.46 17.35
N TYR A 354 -5.64 18.24 16.79
CA TYR A 354 -4.59 17.27 16.41
C TYR A 354 -4.32 17.23 14.90
N LEU A 355 -4.98 18.09 14.11
CA LEU A 355 -4.88 18.08 12.65
C LEU A 355 -3.46 18.24 12.15
N SER A 356 -2.71 19.17 12.74
CA SER A 356 -1.34 19.46 12.33
C SER A 356 -0.40 18.28 12.52
N ARG A 357 -0.57 17.59 13.62
CA ARG A 357 0.18 16.36 13.91
C ARG A 357 -0.13 15.27 12.90
N ALA A 358 -1.42 15.02 12.65
CA ALA A 358 -1.83 14.01 11.68
C ALA A 358 -1.28 14.30 10.27
N ILE A 359 -1.29 15.56 9.85
CA ILE A 359 -0.70 15.99 8.58
C ILE A 359 0.79 15.68 8.53
N TYR A 360 1.52 16.04 9.59
CA TYR A 360 2.95 15.75 9.68
C TYR A 360 3.24 14.25 9.65
N ASP A 361 2.50 13.46 10.41
CA ASP A 361 2.65 12.02 10.46
C ASP A 361 2.45 11.41 9.06
N ILE A 362 1.36 11.80 8.36
CA ILE A 362 1.06 11.33 7.00
C ILE A 362 2.15 11.75 6.00
N GLU A 363 2.65 13.00 6.07
CA GLU A 363 3.76 13.46 5.22
C GLU A 363 5.06 12.67 5.50
N THR A 364 5.35 12.38 6.76
CA THR A 364 6.53 11.60 7.16
C THR A 364 6.44 10.15 6.69
N MET A 365 5.23 9.62 6.60
CA MET A 365 4.95 8.30 6.02
C MET A 365 4.99 8.27 4.49
N ASN A 366 5.32 9.39 3.83
CA ASN A 366 5.23 9.57 2.37
C ASN A 366 3.79 9.40 1.83
N GLY A 367 2.80 9.67 2.67
CA GLY A 367 1.40 9.61 2.30
C GLY A 367 0.93 10.87 1.56
N THR A 368 -0.14 10.72 0.81
CA THR A 368 -0.89 11.83 0.21
C THR A 368 -2.22 11.98 0.92
N PHE A 369 -2.70 13.20 1.10
CA PHE A 369 -3.97 13.43 1.77
C PHE A 369 -4.74 14.61 1.18
N LYS A 370 -6.05 14.61 1.45
CA LYS A 370 -6.97 15.73 1.20
C LYS A 370 -7.80 15.96 2.46
N LEU A 371 -7.93 17.21 2.87
CA LEU A 371 -8.83 17.61 3.95
C LEU A 371 -10.24 17.69 3.36
N SER A 372 -11.14 16.81 3.79
CA SER A 372 -12.47 16.67 3.15
C SER A 372 -13.51 17.63 3.73
N LYS A 373 -13.56 17.78 5.04
CA LYS A 373 -14.49 18.68 5.75
C LYS A 373 -13.96 18.98 7.15
N GLU A 374 -14.38 20.13 7.69
CA GLU A 374 -14.36 20.43 9.12
C GLU A 374 -15.82 20.61 9.55
N GLN A 375 -16.27 19.86 10.49
CA GLN A 375 -17.62 19.94 11.04
C GLN A 375 -17.57 19.64 12.55
N ASP A 376 -18.20 20.48 13.36
CA ASP A 376 -18.35 20.26 14.81
C ASP A 376 -17.03 19.98 15.56
N GLU A 377 -15.97 20.78 15.33
CA GLU A 377 -14.63 20.62 15.91
C GLU A 377 -13.88 19.36 15.47
N MET A 378 -14.37 18.61 14.49
CA MET A 378 -13.71 17.45 13.90
C MET A 378 -13.19 17.74 12.50
N ALA A 379 -12.02 17.21 12.19
CA ALA A 379 -11.38 17.26 10.88
C ALA A 379 -11.39 15.88 10.21
N TYR A 380 -11.71 15.84 8.92
CA TYR A 380 -11.78 14.64 8.12
C TYR A 380 -10.72 14.67 7.02
N LEU A 381 -9.73 13.77 7.11
CA LEU A 381 -8.69 13.60 6.10
C LEU A 381 -8.90 12.29 5.36
N THR A 382 -8.78 12.33 4.04
CA THR A 382 -8.76 11.14 3.21
C THR A 382 -7.49 11.13 2.37
N GLY A 383 -6.91 9.97 2.15
CA GLY A 383 -5.67 9.90 1.40
C GLY A 383 -5.17 8.49 1.17
N LYS A 384 -3.88 8.39 0.78
CA LYS A 384 -3.19 7.12 0.55
C LYS A 384 -1.82 7.18 1.20
N ALA A 385 -1.38 6.07 1.78
CA ALA A 385 -0.05 5.94 2.35
C ALA A 385 0.45 4.49 2.27
N PRO A 386 1.79 4.27 2.26
CA PRO A 386 2.37 2.94 2.23
C PRO A 386 1.94 2.10 3.44
N VAL A 387 1.60 0.84 3.22
CA VAL A 387 1.27 -0.11 4.29
C VAL A 387 2.42 -0.22 5.28
N SER A 388 3.66 -0.28 4.80
CA SER A 388 4.88 -0.40 5.60
C SER A 388 5.03 0.67 6.69
N LYS A 389 4.45 1.85 6.50
CA LYS A 389 4.54 2.99 7.43
C LYS A 389 3.27 3.19 8.25
N MET A 390 2.12 2.68 7.78
CA MET A 390 0.81 2.97 8.36
C MET A 390 0.22 1.84 9.22
N GLN A 391 0.87 0.69 9.29
CA GLN A 391 0.37 -0.50 10.02
C GLN A 391 -0.07 -0.20 11.46
N ASN A 392 0.76 0.52 12.23
CA ASN A 392 0.52 0.81 13.64
C ASN A 392 -0.15 2.16 13.88
N TYR A 393 -0.40 2.93 12.84
CA TYR A 393 -0.89 4.31 12.97
C TYR A 393 -2.28 4.39 13.61
N GLN A 394 -3.11 3.36 13.47
CA GLN A 394 -4.40 3.30 14.16
C GLN A 394 -4.25 3.39 15.69
N SER A 395 -3.31 2.64 16.25
CA SER A 395 -3.03 2.66 17.69
C SER A 395 -2.48 4.03 18.12
N GLU A 396 -1.65 4.65 17.31
CA GLU A 396 -1.12 5.99 17.54
C GLU A 396 -2.23 7.04 17.52
N VAL A 397 -3.13 7.01 16.53
CA VAL A 397 -4.29 7.90 16.42
C VAL A 397 -5.16 7.81 17.68
N ILE A 398 -5.50 6.60 18.10
CA ILE A 398 -6.29 6.38 19.33
C ILE A 398 -5.58 6.96 20.55
N SER A 399 -4.28 6.75 20.64
CA SER A 399 -3.45 7.20 21.76
C SER A 399 -3.42 8.74 21.86
N TYR A 400 -2.97 9.44 20.81
CA TYR A 400 -2.79 10.90 20.88
C TYR A 400 -4.11 11.67 20.88
N THR A 401 -5.18 11.11 20.31
CA THR A 401 -6.51 11.73 20.34
C THR A 401 -7.31 11.36 21.59
N LYS A 402 -6.72 10.59 22.53
CA LYS A 402 -7.39 10.10 23.74
C LYS A 402 -8.68 9.33 23.45
N GLY A 403 -8.65 8.52 22.37
CA GLY A 403 -9.79 7.71 21.94
C GLY A 403 -10.85 8.46 21.12
N LYS A 404 -10.68 9.75 20.85
CA LYS A 404 -11.64 10.53 20.03
C LYS A 404 -11.40 10.40 18.53
N GLY A 405 -10.19 10.04 18.13
CA GLY A 405 -9.82 9.85 16.72
C GLY A 405 -10.21 8.47 16.20
N ARG A 406 -10.54 8.41 14.93
CA ARG A 406 -10.88 7.18 14.22
C ARG A 406 -10.21 7.15 12.86
N ILE A 407 -9.58 6.03 12.53
CA ILE A 407 -9.03 5.79 11.20
C ILE A 407 -9.65 4.53 10.60
N THR A 408 -10.00 4.60 9.33
CA THR A 408 -10.42 3.45 8.53
C THR A 408 -9.39 3.24 7.45
N LEU A 409 -8.86 2.02 7.34
CA LEU A 409 -7.86 1.62 6.37
C LEU A 409 -8.45 0.61 5.40
N GLN A 410 -8.16 0.78 4.11
CA GLN A 410 -8.55 -0.14 3.05
C GLN A 410 -7.40 -0.26 2.06
N ILE A 411 -7.07 -1.46 1.58
CA ILE A 411 -6.08 -1.63 0.52
C ILE A 411 -6.56 -0.94 -0.75
N ASP A 412 -5.70 -0.10 -1.33
CA ASP A 412 -5.98 0.64 -2.57
C ASP A 412 -5.26 0.03 -3.79
N GLY A 413 -4.19 -0.71 -3.57
CA GLY A 413 -3.38 -1.34 -4.63
C GLY A 413 -1.88 -1.18 -4.40
N TYR A 414 -1.11 -1.38 -5.47
CA TYR A 414 0.33 -1.31 -5.45
C TYR A 414 0.81 -0.06 -6.17
N TYR A 415 1.79 0.65 -5.58
CA TYR A 415 2.38 1.88 -6.10
C TYR A 415 3.90 1.84 -6.00
N PRO A 416 4.63 2.67 -6.77
CA PRO A 416 6.10 2.69 -6.73
C PRO A 416 6.63 2.90 -5.31
N CYS A 417 7.57 2.05 -4.91
CA CYS A 417 8.22 2.11 -3.61
C CYS A 417 9.17 3.31 -3.53
N THR A 418 9.07 4.10 -2.47
CA THR A 418 9.86 5.33 -2.32
C THR A 418 11.30 5.08 -1.88
N ASN A 419 11.57 3.98 -1.18
CA ASN A 419 12.89 3.58 -0.67
C ASN A 419 13.35 2.25 -1.26
N GLN A 420 13.09 2.01 -2.56
CA GLN A 420 13.37 0.73 -3.22
C GLN A 420 14.83 0.28 -3.10
N GLU A 421 15.82 1.18 -3.15
CA GLU A 421 17.24 0.83 -3.06
C GLU A 421 17.61 0.20 -1.71
N GLU A 422 17.04 0.73 -0.63
CA GLU A 422 17.21 0.19 0.72
C GLU A 422 16.62 -1.23 0.84
N ILE A 423 15.41 -1.42 0.28
CA ILE A 423 14.71 -2.71 0.31
C ILE A 423 15.43 -3.75 -0.53
N ILE A 424 15.85 -3.38 -1.75
CA ILE A 424 16.63 -4.27 -2.63
C ILE A 424 17.93 -4.71 -1.93
N SER A 425 18.64 -3.76 -1.30
CA SER A 425 19.85 -4.07 -0.55
C SER A 425 19.61 -4.99 0.65
N LYS A 426 18.47 -4.83 1.33
CA LYS A 426 18.07 -5.65 2.48
C LYS A 426 17.72 -7.08 2.07
N ILE A 427 16.95 -7.24 0.98
CA ILE A 427 16.53 -8.56 0.47
C ILE A 427 17.71 -9.27 -0.18
N ASN A 428 18.60 -8.52 -0.83
CA ASN A 428 19.84 -9.02 -1.46
C ASN A 428 19.62 -10.21 -2.39
N TYR A 429 18.56 -10.17 -3.22
CA TYR A 429 18.25 -11.21 -4.20
C TYR A 429 19.19 -11.09 -5.40
N ASP A 430 19.88 -12.20 -5.75
CA ASP A 430 20.71 -12.29 -6.94
C ASP A 430 20.01 -13.08 -8.06
N SER A 431 19.48 -12.37 -9.02
CA SER A 431 18.76 -12.95 -10.17
C SER A 431 19.64 -13.76 -11.12
N GLU A 432 20.96 -13.64 -11.06
CA GLU A 432 21.89 -14.41 -11.90
C GLU A 432 22.27 -15.76 -11.26
N SER A 433 22.22 -15.83 -9.94
CA SER A 433 22.46 -17.06 -9.17
C SER A 433 21.21 -17.95 -9.02
N ASP A 434 20.03 -17.46 -9.43
CA ASP A 434 18.77 -18.20 -9.36
C ASP A 434 18.70 -19.26 -10.49
N LEU A 435 18.98 -20.50 -10.14
CA LEU A 435 18.96 -21.62 -11.10
C LEU A 435 17.55 -22.06 -11.50
N GLU A 436 16.55 -21.78 -10.68
CA GLU A 436 15.15 -22.10 -10.98
C GLU A 436 14.52 -21.10 -11.96
N ASN A 437 15.03 -19.86 -11.99
CA ASN A 437 14.57 -18.78 -12.85
C ASN A 437 15.73 -18.10 -13.58
N PRO A 438 16.43 -18.80 -14.48
CA PRO A 438 17.63 -18.31 -15.14
C PRO A 438 17.34 -17.10 -16.04
N THR A 439 18.23 -16.12 -16.02
CA THR A 439 18.17 -14.92 -16.86
C THR A 439 18.89 -15.08 -18.20
N GLY A 440 19.84 -16.00 -18.29
CA GLY A 440 20.62 -16.32 -19.50
C GLY A 440 19.94 -17.35 -20.40
N SER A 441 20.51 -17.58 -21.58
CA SER A 441 20.03 -18.53 -22.57
C SER A 441 21.04 -19.67 -22.81
N VAL A 442 20.57 -20.77 -23.37
CA VAL A 442 21.41 -21.95 -23.70
C VAL A 442 21.52 -22.04 -25.20
N PHE A 443 22.77 -22.00 -25.69
CA PHE A 443 23.11 -22.16 -27.11
C PHE A 443 23.95 -23.44 -27.32
N CYS A 444 24.05 -23.90 -28.57
CA CYS A 444 24.83 -25.07 -28.91
C CYS A 444 25.98 -24.69 -29.82
N SER A 445 27.19 -25.13 -29.51
CA SER A 445 28.37 -25.06 -30.40
C SER A 445 29.12 -26.37 -30.40
N HIS A 446 29.43 -26.86 -31.58
CA HIS A 446 30.14 -28.13 -31.77
C HIS A 446 29.52 -29.34 -31.03
N GLY A 447 28.16 -29.33 -30.89
CA GLY A 447 27.44 -30.42 -30.24
C GLY A 447 27.42 -30.35 -28.71
N ALA A 448 27.91 -29.27 -28.10
CA ALA A 448 27.83 -29.03 -26.66
C ALA A 448 26.98 -27.77 -26.36
N GLY A 449 26.05 -27.89 -25.41
CA GLY A 449 25.29 -26.76 -24.91
C GLY A 449 26.16 -25.89 -24.03
N PHE A 450 26.04 -24.58 -24.11
CA PHE A 450 26.70 -23.61 -23.25
C PHE A 450 25.75 -22.47 -22.85
N ASN A 451 25.92 -21.95 -21.65
CA ASN A 451 25.11 -20.84 -21.17
C ASN A 451 25.68 -19.50 -21.61
N VAL A 452 24.80 -18.61 -22.08
CA VAL A 452 25.08 -17.23 -22.45
C VAL A 452 24.36 -16.32 -21.51
N LYS A 453 25.05 -15.31 -20.97
CA LYS A 453 24.46 -14.34 -20.07
C LYS A 453 23.42 -13.48 -20.76
N TRP A 454 22.49 -12.91 -19.97
CA TRP A 454 21.36 -12.11 -20.47
C TRP A 454 21.78 -10.92 -21.35
N ASP A 455 22.91 -10.28 -21.06
CA ASP A 455 23.49 -9.13 -21.83
C ASP A 455 24.24 -9.52 -23.10
N GLU A 456 24.60 -10.79 -23.24
CA GLU A 456 25.32 -11.30 -24.39
C GLU A 456 24.42 -12.06 -25.40
N VAL A 457 23.14 -12.31 -25.06
CA VAL A 457 22.18 -13.09 -25.87
C VAL A 457 22.04 -12.50 -27.28
N GLU A 458 22.09 -11.18 -27.44
CA GLU A 458 22.00 -10.49 -28.72
C GLU A 458 23.07 -10.97 -29.74
N ASN A 459 24.26 -11.34 -29.26
CA ASN A 459 25.37 -11.78 -30.12
C ASN A 459 25.18 -13.20 -30.66
N TYR A 460 24.28 -13.99 -30.07
CA TYR A 460 24.10 -15.42 -30.39
C TYR A 460 22.69 -15.74 -30.90
N MET A 461 21.68 -14.88 -30.69
CA MET A 461 20.30 -15.13 -31.13
C MET A 461 20.21 -15.32 -32.65
N HIS A 462 19.28 -16.17 -33.08
CA HIS A 462 19.09 -16.50 -34.50
C HIS A 462 18.07 -15.60 -35.22
N ILE A 463 17.20 -14.93 -34.44
CA ILE A 463 16.24 -13.96 -34.96
C ILE A 463 16.64 -12.56 -34.43
N PRO A 464 16.82 -11.56 -35.30
CA PRO A 464 17.15 -10.21 -34.83
C PRO A 464 15.97 -9.58 -34.12
N TYR A 465 16.26 -8.64 -33.17
CA TYR A 465 15.24 -7.83 -32.50
C TYR A 465 14.29 -7.20 -33.51
N GLN A 466 12.97 -7.32 -33.22
CA GLN A 466 11.91 -6.73 -34.03
C GLN A 466 11.46 -5.38 -33.47
N PHE A 467 11.50 -5.26 -32.14
CA PHE A 467 11.21 -4.04 -31.45
C PHE A 467 12.48 -3.20 -31.26
N LYS A 468 12.55 -2.07 -31.98
CA LYS A 468 13.57 -1.06 -31.70
C LYS A 468 12.94 -0.01 -30.82
N PRO A 469 13.36 0.14 -29.55
CA PRO A 469 12.93 1.26 -28.73
C PRO A 469 13.19 2.53 -29.53
N LYS A 470 12.23 3.42 -29.62
CA LYS A 470 12.45 4.78 -30.12
C LYS A 470 13.47 5.40 -29.18
N ASN A 471 14.75 5.20 -29.47
CA ASN A 471 15.79 6.04 -28.92
C ASN A 471 15.43 7.46 -29.34
N GLU A 472 14.77 8.20 -28.47
CA GLU A 472 14.97 9.62 -28.40
C GLU A 472 16.43 9.82 -27.96
N ASN A 473 17.38 9.57 -28.91
CA ASN A 473 18.66 10.25 -28.93
C ASN A 473 18.37 11.73 -29.16
N LYS A 474 17.78 12.35 -28.20
CA LYS A 474 18.15 13.66 -27.79
C LYS A 474 19.28 13.47 -26.77
N GLU A 475 20.52 13.23 -27.28
CA GLU A 475 21.58 14.10 -26.87
C GLU A 475 20.95 15.51 -26.90
N LYS A 476 20.41 15.95 -25.77
CA LYS A 476 20.39 17.36 -25.44
C LYS A 476 21.85 17.73 -25.46
N LYS A 477 22.38 18.09 -26.67
CA LYS A 477 23.28 19.20 -26.72
C LYS A 477 22.66 20.18 -25.73
N ILE A 478 23.35 20.37 -24.64
CA ILE A 478 23.24 21.57 -23.86
C ILE A 478 23.59 22.64 -24.88
N GLU A 479 22.62 23.05 -25.67
CA GLU A 479 22.61 24.37 -26.22
C GLU A 479 22.71 25.22 -24.94
N LYS A 480 23.91 25.76 -24.76
CA LYS A 480 24.05 26.98 -24.00
C LYS A 480 22.94 27.86 -24.52
N THR A 481 21.82 27.90 -23.80
CA THR A 481 20.87 28.96 -23.92
C THR A 481 21.71 30.19 -23.62
N THR A 482 22.19 30.79 -24.68
CA THR A 482 22.55 32.18 -24.70
C THR A 482 21.32 32.87 -24.11
N TYR A 483 21.47 33.31 -22.89
CA TYR A 483 20.64 34.38 -22.32
C TYR A 483 20.87 35.59 -23.22
N SER A 484 20.11 35.70 -24.26
CA SER A 484 20.17 36.79 -25.21
C SER A 484 18.72 37.25 -25.38
N ASN A 485 18.46 38.36 -24.94
CA ASN A 485 17.58 39.46 -25.25
C ASN A 485 16.86 40.06 -24.06
N GLU A 486 16.48 39.32 -23.04
CA GLU A 486 15.81 39.91 -21.86
C GLU A 486 16.77 40.67 -20.95
N ASP A 487 18.00 40.17 -20.78
CA ASP A 487 19.02 40.87 -19.97
C ASP A 487 19.59 42.09 -20.68
N GLU A 488 19.76 42.06 -22.01
CA GLU A 488 20.13 43.23 -22.79
C GLU A 488 19.01 44.28 -22.86
N GLU A 489 17.74 43.88 -22.92
CA GLU A 489 16.61 44.78 -22.84
C GLU A 489 16.49 45.43 -21.44
N LEU A 490 16.72 44.64 -20.37
CA LEU A 490 16.76 45.15 -18.99
C LEU A 490 17.90 46.11 -18.77
N GLU A 491 19.11 45.84 -19.29
CA GLU A 491 20.28 46.70 -19.19
C GLU A 491 20.08 48.00 -20.00
N ASN A 492 19.46 47.91 -21.18
CA ASN A 492 19.08 49.06 -21.99
C ASN A 492 17.99 49.91 -21.35
N ILE A 493 17.03 49.32 -20.64
CA ILE A 493 16.02 50.03 -19.86
C ILE A 493 16.66 50.73 -18.68
N PHE A 494 17.60 50.07 -18.01
CA PHE A 494 18.33 50.65 -16.86
C PHE A 494 19.20 51.84 -17.27
N ILE A 495 19.93 51.74 -18.40
CA ILE A 495 20.74 52.81 -18.96
C ILE A 495 19.88 53.99 -19.41
N ARG A 496 18.69 53.75 -19.98
CA ARG A 496 17.72 54.80 -20.37
C ARG A 496 17.09 55.52 -19.18
N THR A 497 16.94 54.83 -18.04
CA THR A 497 16.25 55.37 -16.87
C THR A 497 17.20 56.09 -15.91
N TYR A 498 18.43 55.62 -15.78
CA TYR A 498 19.41 56.11 -14.78
C TYR A 498 20.72 56.65 -15.37
N GLY A 499 20.89 56.62 -16.69
CA GLY A 499 22.08 57.10 -17.37
C GLY A 499 23.26 56.11 -17.36
N PRO A 500 24.31 56.31 -18.17
CA PRO A 500 25.45 55.40 -18.26
C PRO A 500 26.26 55.39 -16.99
N ILE A 501 26.58 54.17 -16.52
CA ILE A 501 27.35 53.90 -15.32
C ILE A 501 28.77 54.40 -15.54
N LYS A 502 29.17 55.50 -14.83
CA LYS A 502 30.54 56.00 -14.81
C LYS A 502 31.43 55.02 -14.07
N GLN A 503 32.32 54.33 -14.79
CA GLN A 503 33.39 53.55 -14.22
C GLN A 503 34.39 54.46 -13.50
N HIS A 504 34.42 54.43 -12.18
CA HIS A 504 35.51 55.01 -11.42
C HIS A 504 36.72 54.04 -11.49
N GLN A 505 37.77 54.47 -12.20
CA GLN A 505 39.08 53.86 -12.13
C GLN A 505 39.67 54.14 -10.72
N THR A 506 39.79 53.12 -9.90
CA THR A 506 40.59 53.16 -8.70
C THR A 506 41.80 52.27 -8.88
N THR A 507 42.94 52.90 -8.83
CA THR A 507 44.29 52.34 -8.84
C THR A 507 44.59 51.51 -7.59
N THR A 508 45.35 50.41 -7.82
CA THR A 508 46.12 49.57 -6.91
C THR A 508 45.36 48.43 -6.17
N PRO A 509 45.90 47.21 -6.25
CA PRO A 509 45.23 46.02 -5.73
C PRO A 509 45.65 45.81 -4.25
N ALA A 510 44.75 46.11 -3.34
CA ALA A 510 44.76 45.49 -2.04
C ALA A 510 44.23 44.05 -2.16
N LYS A 511 45.03 43.08 -1.78
CA LYS A 511 44.61 41.68 -1.62
C LYS A 511 43.38 41.64 -0.73
N LYS A 512 42.19 41.58 -1.31
CA LYS A 512 40.98 41.17 -0.61
C LYS A 512 41.03 39.66 -0.46
N ILE A 513 41.25 39.20 0.75
CA ILE A 513 40.90 37.87 1.20
C ILE A 513 39.37 37.82 1.10
N ILE A 514 38.86 37.25 -0.01
CA ILE A 514 37.44 36.87 -0.11
C ILE A 514 37.34 35.58 0.71
N SER A 515 37.05 35.73 2.00
CA SER A 515 36.48 34.60 2.73
C SER A 515 35.15 34.24 2.07
N ASN A 516 35.16 33.15 1.33
CA ASN A 516 33.91 32.48 0.92
C ASN A 516 33.21 32.03 2.21
N ILE A 517 32.34 32.86 2.75
CA ILE A 517 31.37 32.49 3.78
C ILE A 517 30.32 31.67 3.04
N THR A 518 30.59 30.38 2.86
CA THR A 518 29.56 29.40 2.61
C THR A 518 28.67 29.39 3.84
N TYR A 519 27.48 29.96 3.74
CA TYR A 519 26.45 29.80 4.76
C TYR A 519 26.13 28.30 4.84
N LYS A 520 26.75 27.63 5.81
CA LYS A 520 26.45 26.24 6.12
C LYS A 520 25.03 26.25 6.67
N TYR A 521 24.08 25.66 5.94
CA TYR A 521 22.71 25.49 6.44
C TYR A 521 22.82 24.68 7.74
N MET A 522 22.49 25.29 8.86
CA MET A 522 22.43 24.61 10.16
C MET A 522 20.97 24.38 10.50
N PRO A 523 20.57 23.12 10.76
CA PRO A 523 19.20 22.81 11.15
C PRO A 523 18.78 23.57 12.41
N GLU A 524 17.49 23.94 12.51
CA GLU A 524 16.96 24.62 13.68
C GLU A 524 16.68 23.64 14.82
N CYS A 525 17.05 24.04 16.05
CA CYS A 525 16.79 23.31 17.28
C CYS A 525 16.10 24.22 18.30
N LEU A 526 14.92 23.83 18.79
CA LEU A 526 14.16 24.56 19.81
C LEU A 526 14.23 23.81 21.13
N LEU A 527 14.79 24.46 22.14
CA LEU A 527 14.79 24.01 23.53
C LEU A 527 13.68 24.74 24.28
N VAL A 528 12.82 24.01 25.00
CA VAL A 528 11.67 24.59 25.70
C VAL A 528 11.71 24.20 27.16
N ASP A 529 11.71 25.21 28.06
CA ASP A 529 11.48 24.98 29.48
C ASP A 529 9.99 24.70 29.73
N GLY A 530 9.67 23.44 30.01
CA GLY A 530 8.28 22.97 30.10
C GLY A 530 7.53 23.62 31.26
N TYR A 531 8.12 23.72 32.44
CA TYR A 531 7.41 24.32 33.59
C TYR A 531 7.29 25.83 33.49
N ASN A 532 8.28 26.50 32.93
CA ASN A 532 8.18 27.93 32.68
C ASN A 532 7.02 28.26 31.75
N ILE A 533 6.86 27.45 30.65
CA ILE A 533 5.73 27.61 29.73
C ILE A 533 4.40 27.28 30.41
N ILE A 534 4.29 26.17 31.16
CA ILE A 534 3.06 25.79 31.87
C ILE A 534 2.58 26.89 32.80
N HIS A 535 3.50 27.50 33.55
CA HIS A 535 3.16 28.56 34.50
C HIS A 535 2.89 29.92 33.84
N SER A 536 3.37 30.13 32.60
CA SER A 536 3.19 31.36 31.84
C SER A 536 1.90 31.38 31.02
N TRP A 537 1.46 30.24 30.47
CA TRP A 537 0.26 30.17 29.63
C TRP A 537 -0.99 30.01 30.48
N PRO A 538 -1.99 30.92 30.37
CA PRO A 538 -3.18 30.91 31.28
C PRO A 538 -3.91 29.59 31.34
N GLU A 539 -4.12 28.95 30.19
CA GLU A 539 -4.83 27.68 30.06
C GLU A 539 -4.10 26.52 30.75
N LEU A 540 -2.78 26.45 30.58
CA LEU A 540 -1.94 25.42 31.19
C LEU A 540 -1.76 25.67 32.67
N LYS A 541 -1.67 26.95 33.09
CA LYS A 541 -1.55 27.36 34.48
C LYS A 541 -2.80 27.00 35.26
N GLU A 542 -3.98 27.14 34.68
CA GLU A 542 -5.25 26.78 35.29
C GLU A 542 -5.34 25.26 35.43
N LEU A 543 -5.05 24.53 34.39
CA LEU A 543 -5.00 23.06 34.38
C LEU A 543 -3.98 22.52 35.41
N ALA A 544 -2.83 23.18 35.58
CA ALA A 544 -1.78 22.78 36.51
C ALA A 544 -2.16 22.94 37.98
N LYS A 545 -3.16 23.78 38.32
CA LYS A 545 -3.68 23.88 39.67
C LYS A 545 -4.40 22.61 40.11
N ASP A 546 -5.13 22.00 39.20
CA ASP A 546 -5.91 20.80 39.46
C ASP A 546 -5.06 19.52 39.24
N ASN A 547 -4.33 19.47 38.15
CA ASN A 547 -3.49 18.31 37.77
C ASN A 547 -2.28 18.73 36.95
N LEU A 548 -1.11 18.67 37.55
CA LEU A 548 0.16 19.03 36.89
C LEU A 548 0.55 18.05 35.76
N ASP A 549 0.19 16.78 35.90
CA ASP A 549 0.47 15.79 34.85
C ASP A 549 -0.41 16.02 33.61
N ALA A 550 -1.66 16.44 33.82
CA ALA A 550 -2.53 16.83 32.71
C ALA A 550 -2.01 18.07 31.98
N ALA A 551 -1.47 19.07 32.71
CA ALA A 551 -0.86 20.25 32.12
C ALA A 551 0.41 19.91 31.32
N ARG A 552 1.25 18.99 31.82
CA ARG A 552 2.43 18.47 31.07
C ARG A 552 2.01 17.79 29.77
N THR A 553 1.05 16.87 29.84
CA THR A 553 0.54 16.17 28.67
C THR A 553 -0.02 17.16 27.64
N ARG A 554 -0.77 18.16 28.08
CA ARG A 554 -1.33 19.19 27.19
C ARG A 554 -0.24 20.02 26.50
N LEU A 555 0.81 20.42 27.23
CA LEU A 555 1.97 21.11 26.63
C LEU A 555 2.69 20.22 25.62
N ILE A 556 2.89 18.96 25.93
CA ILE A 556 3.51 17.99 25.02
C ILE A 556 2.72 17.90 23.70
N ASP A 557 1.40 17.79 23.77
CA ASP A 557 0.53 17.75 22.59
C ASP A 557 0.66 19.02 21.72
N ILE A 558 0.66 20.20 22.36
CA ILE A 558 0.83 21.49 21.66
C ILE A 558 2.22 21.58 20.99
N MET A 559 3.28 21.14 21.68
CA MET A 559 4.62 21.17 21.13
C MET A 559 4.83 20.14 20.00
N CYS A 560 4.17 19.00 20.06
CA CYS A 560 4.14 18.05 18.94
C CYS A 560 3.51 18.67 17.69
N ASN A 561 2.37 19.37 17.83
CA ASN A 561 1.74 20.08 16.71
C ASN A 561 2.64 21.17 16.16
N TYR A 562 3.24 22.01 17.02
CA TYR A 562 4.15 23.06 16.62
C TYR A 562 5.38 22.53 15.86
N GLN A 563 5.98 21.42 16.33
CA GLN A 563 7.10 20.78 15.65
C GLN A 563 6.70 20.29 14.24
N GLY A 564 5.50 19.73 14.08
CA GLY A 564 4.96 19.31 12.78
C GLY A 564 4.94 20.43 11.74
N TYR A 565 4.72 21.68 12.16
CA TYR A 565 4.79 22.86 11.29
C TYR A 565 6.19 23.34 10.99
N LYS A 566 6.99 23.52 12.06
CA LYS A 566 8.33 24.10 11.98
C LYS A 566 9.36 23.14 11.38
N LYS A 567 9.13 21.82 11.50
CA LYS A 567 10.08 20.77 11.09
C LYS A 567 11.49 20.96 11.70
N CYS A 568 11.54 21.50 12.93
CA CYS A 568 12.78 21.70 13.70
C CYS A 568 12.99 20.54 14.68
N ILE A 569 14.20 20.39 15.21
CA ILE A 569 14.41 19.51 16.37
C ILE A 569 13.83 20.23 17.59
N LEU A 570 12.92 19.58 18.33
CA LEU A 570 12.31 20.15 19.52
C LEU A 570 12.61 19.27 20.74
N ILE A 571 13.18 19.89 21.77
CA ILE A 571 13.51 19.25 23.03
C ILE A 571 12.76 19.99 24.15
N LEU A 572 11.84 19.29 24.79
CA LEU A 572 11.05 19.80 25.90
C LEU A 572 11.65 19.31 27.21
N VAL A 573 12.05 20.22 28.08
CA VAL A 573 12.77 19.93 29.33
C VAL A 573 11.86 20.17 30.52
N PHE A 574 11.79 19.20 31.42
CA PHE A 574 11.07 19.29 32.68
C PHE A 574 12.00 19.04 33.87
N ASP A 575 11.88 19.86 34.92
CA ASP A 575 12.59 19.65 36.17
C ASP A 575 12.12 18.38 36.89
N ALA A 576 13.05 17.53 37.29
CA ALA A 576 12.77 16.32 38.08
C ALA A 576 12.40 16.61 39.53
N TYR A 577 12.59 17.84 40.02
CA TYR A 577 12.30 18.23 41.41
C TYR A 577 10.90 17.83 41.93
N LYS A 578 9.95 17.56 41.03
CA LYS A 578 8.56 17.17 41.36
C LYS A 578 8.25 15.70 41.09
N VAL A 579 9.23 14.88 40.69
CA VAL A 579 9.07 13.43 40.46
C VAL A 579 10.04 12.68 41.36
N LYS A 580 9.56 12.16 42.50
CA LYS A 580 10.38 11.40 43.46
C LYS A 580 11.05 10.20 42.79
N ASN A 581 12.37 10.01 43.00
CA ASN A 581 13.19 8.89 42.53
C ASN A 581 13.50 8.88 41.01
N ASN A 582 13.53 10.01 40.33
CA ASN A 582 13.89 10.04 38.90
C ASN A 582 15.43 10.23 38.75
N LEU A 583 16.09 9.21 38.21
CA LEU A 583 17.52 9.22 37.85
C LEU A 583 17.87 10.10 36.64
N GLY A 584 16.89 10.86 36.12
CA GLY A 584 16.96 11.56 34.85
C GLY A 584 16.61 10.62 33.70
N SER A 585 15.64 11.00 32.89
CA SER A 585 15.23 10.21 31.71
C SER A 585 15.10 11.12 30.49
N SER A 586 15.55 10.63 29.36
CA SER A 586 15.30 11.26 28.07
C SER A 586 14.74 10.23 27.12
N TYR A 587 13.65 10.55 26.45
CA TYR A 587 13.04 9.68 25.47
C TYR A 587 12.41 10.50 24.35
N LYS A 588 12.28 9.86 23.20
CA LYS A 588 11.59 10.46 22.07
C LYS A 588 10.09 10.16 22.22
N TYR A 589 9.29 11.21 22.27
CA TYR A 589 7.85 11.12 22.26
C TYR A 589 7.33 11.64 20.93
N HIS A 590 6.89 10.72 20.06
CA HIS A 590 6.48 11.01 18.68
C HIS A 590 7.56 11.80 17.89
N ASN A 591 7.32 13.07 17.62
CA ASN A 591 8.17 13.96 16.84
C ASN A 591 9.05 14.90 17.69
N ILE A 592 8.94 14.86 19.02
CA ILE A 592 9.74 15.68 19.95
C ILE A 592 10.54 14.83 20.93
N TYR A 593 11.55 15.42 21.53
CA TYR A 593 12.31 14.82 22.63
C TYR A 593 11.84 15.39 23.96
N ILE A 594 11.58 14.52 24.94
CA ILE A 594 11.22 14.90 26.30
C ILE A 594 12.38 14.53 27.22
N VAL A 595 12.78 15.47 28.05
CA VAL A 595 13.85 15.30 29.02
C VAL A 595 13.35 15.65 30.41
N TYR A 596 13.50 14.72 31.34
CA TYR A 596 13.35 14.98 32.77
C TYR A 596 14.77 15.07 33.37
N THR A 597 15.10 16.19 34.01
CA THR A 597 16.41 16.39 34.58
C THR A 597 16.67 15.47 35.78
N LYS A 598 17.94 15.36 36.19
CA LYS A 598 18.29 14.60 37.39
C LYS A 598 17.92 15.41 38.66
N GLU A 599 17.75 14.75 39.81
CA GLU A 599 17.29 15.35 41.07
C GLU A 599 18.11 16.57 41.54
N ALA A 600 19.38 16.72 41.13
CA ALA A 600 20.23 17.86 41.44
C ALA A 600 20.47 18.84 40.28
N GLN A 601 19.78 18.66 39.15
CA GLN A 601 19.95 19.47 37.94
C GLN A 601 18.65 20.18 37.58
N THR A 602 18.65 21.52 37.51
CA THR A 602 17.51 22.30 37.04
C THR A 602 17.36 22.25 35.51
N ALA A 603 16.16 22.57 34.99
CA ALA A 603 15.92 22.68 33.55
C ALA A 603 16.86 23.71 32.92
N ASP A 604 17.07 24.86 33.60
CA ASP A 604 17.98 25.92 33.16
C ASP A 604 19.40 25.42 32.95
N MET A 605 19.94 24.67 33.94
CA MET A 605 21.31 24.10 33.83
C MET A 605 21.40 23.08 32.68
N TYR A 606 20.35 22.32 32.43
CA TYR A 606 20.33 21.38 31.32
C TYR A 606 20.27 22.11 29.96
N ILE A 607 19.41 23.12 29.85
CA ILE A 607 19.26 23.95 28.64
C ILE A 607 20.56 24.69 28.32
N GLU A 608 21.20 25.32 29.33
CA GLU A 608 22.48 25.99 29.18
C GLU A 608 23.56 25.05 28.63
N ARG A 609 23.73 23.89 29.27
CA ARG A 609 24.71 22.89 28.84
C ARG A 609 24.43 22.39 27.42
N THR A 610 23.18 22.06 27.13
CA THR A 610 22.78 21.56 25.81
C THR A 610 22.93 22.62 24.73
N THR A 611 22.67 23.89 25.04
CA THR A 611 22.91 25.01 24.14
C THR A 611 24.39 25.09 23.78
N HIS A 612 25.29 25.00 24.77
CA HIS A 612 26.74 25.02 24.52
C HIS A 612 27.20 23.81 23.67
N GLU A 613 26.73 22.61 23.97
CA GLU A 613 27.11 21.38 23.27
C GLU A 613 26.62 21.35 21.80
N LEU A 614 25.42 21.86 21.51
CA LEU A 614 24.80 21.81 20.21
C LEU A 614 25.00 23.07 19.34
N ALA A 615 25.45 24.20 19.88
CA ALA A 615 25.63 25.47 19.17
C ALA A 615 26.53 25.38 17.92
N SER A 616 27.47 24.44 17.89
CA SER A 616 28.33 24.20 16.73
C SER A 616 27.68 23.47 15.56
N LYS A 617 26.57 22.79 15.81
CA LYS A 617 25.89 21.92 14.84
C LYS A 617 24.50 22.43 14.44
N TYR A 618 23.82 23.17 15.32
CA TYR A 618 22.44 23.60 15.15
C TYR A 618 22.27 25.08 15.43
N ASN A 619 21.27 25.69 14.78
CA ASN A 619 20.82 27.04 15.08
C ASN A 619 19.80 26.96 16.24
N ILE A 620 20.29 27.21 17.47
CA ILE A 620 19.52 26.95 18.68
C ILE A 620 18.64 28.15 19.03
N THR A 621 17.38 27.87 19.36
CA THR A 621 16.44 28.82 19.94
C THR A 621 15.99 28.27 21.29
N VAL A 622 15.97 29.08 22.33
CA VAL A 622 15.49 28.68 23.67
C VAL A 622 14.24 29.46 24.04
N ALA A 623 13.20 28.71 24.44
CA ALA A 623 11.91 29.23 24.83
C ALA A 623 11.79 29.24 26.38
N THR A 624 11.97 30.39 26.97
CA THR A 624 11.81 30.62 28.42
C THR A 624 11.39 32.05 28.71
N SER A 625 10.73 32.28 29.84
CA SER A 625 10.39 33.63 30.34
C SER A 625 11.35 34.10 31.43
N ASP A 626 12.32 33.29 31.87
CA ASP A 626 13.29 33.68 32.84
C ASP A 626 14.32 34.66 32.22
N ALA A 627 14.45 35.86 32.81
CA ALA A 627 15.31 36.90 32.28
C ALA A 627 16.81 36.56 32.42
N LEU A 628 17.22 35.81 33.44
CA LEU A 628 18.59 35.39 33.67
C LEU A 628 19.01 34.33 32.67
N GLU A 629 18.15 33.31 32.43
CA GLU A 629 18.39 32.28 31.47
C GLU A 629 18.47 32.84 30.03
N GLN A 630 17.61 33.82 29.69
CA GLN A 630 17.66 34.51 28.41
C GLN A 630 19.01 35.22 28.15
N LEU A 631 19.62 35.82 29.17
CA LEU A 631 20.93 36.50 29.05
C LEU A 631 22.07 35.49 28.84
N ILE A 632 22.04 34.35 29.52
CA ILE A 632 23.04 33.28 29.39
C ILE A 632 23.01 32.68 28.00
N VAL A 633 21.80 32.35 27.48
CA VAL A 633 21.61 31.82 26.14
C VAL A 633 22.14 32.74 25.04
N LEU A 634 21.87 34.05 25.17
CA LEU A 634 22.42 35.05 24.22
C LEU A 634 23.96 35.11 24.26
N GLY A 635 24.56 34.98 25.45
CA GLY A 635 26.02 34.93 25.60
C GLY A 635 26.67 33.72 24.95
N GLN A 636 25.94 32.63 24.75
CA GLN A 636 26.40 31.39 24.13
C GLN A 636 26.07 31.27 22.63
N GLY A 637 25.54 32.35 22.02
CA GLY A 637 25.21 32.40 20.59
C GLY A 637 23.85 31.76 20.20
N GLY A 638 23.01 31.40 21.18
CA GLY A 638 21.65 30.96 20.96
C GLY A 638 20.67 32.11 20.72
N LYS A 639 19.57 31.86 20.02
CA LYS A 639 18.44 32.77 19.89
C LYS A 639 17.50 32.56 21.06
N ARG A 640 16.79 33.59 21.48
CA ARG A 640 15.74 33.50 22.50
C ARG A 640 14.36 33.71 21.92
N ILE A 641 13.37 33.08 22.53
CA ILE A 641 11.97 33.37 22.35
C ILE A 641 11.26 33.36 23.72
N SER A 642 10.51 34.38 24.03
CA SER A 642 9.74 34.40 25.29
C SER A 642 8.53 33.46 25.21
N SER A 643 8.02 33.00 26.35
CA SER A 643 6.84 32.11 26.37
C SER A 643 5.60 32.75 25.73
N ARG A 644 5.47 34.08 25.81
CA ARG A 644 4.41 34.83 25.14
C ARG A 644 4.59 34.85 23.62
N GLU A 645 5.81 35.06 23.13
CA GLU A 645 6.13 35.04 21.71
C GLU A 645 5.92 33.64 21.13
N LEU A 646 6.38 32.60 21.84
CA LEU A 646 6.13 31.21 21.46
C LEU A 646 4.65 30.90 21.32
N ARG A 647 3.82 31.35 22.29
CA ARG A 647 2.35 31.18 22.23
C ARG A 647 1.77 31.83 20.99
N LEU A 648 2.12 33.07 20.73
CA LEU A 648 1.64 33.81 19.54
C LEU A 648 2.10 33.13 18.24
N GLU A 649 3.30 32.59 18.23
CA GLU A 649 3.81 31.84 17.06
C GLU A 649 3.06 30.53 16.83
N VAL A 650 2.79 29.76 17.88
CA VAL A 650 1.95 28.55 17.82
C VAL A 650 0.56 28.87 17.27
N GLU A 651 -0.14 29.84 17.84
CA GLU A 651 -1.48 30.24 17.40
C GLU A 651 -1.51 30.75 15.95
N ARG A 652 -0.45 31.47 15.53
CA ARG A 652 -0.32 31.97 14.17
C ARG A 652 -0.11 30.84 13.16
N LEU A 653 0.81 29.91 13.46
CA LEU A 653 1.12 28.79 12.56
C LEU A 653 -0.06 27.87 12.39
N ASP A 654 -0.83 27.60 13.45
CA ASP A 654 -2.04 26.80 13.37
C ASP A 654 -3.05 27.42 12.39
N LYS A 655 -3.24 28.76 12.44
CA LYS A 655 -4.14 29.47 11.52
C LYS A 655 -3.59 29.54 10.08
N GLU A 656 -2.32 29.86 9.90
CA GLU A 656 -1.70 30.01 8.57
C GLU A 656 -1.71 28.69 7.79
N LYS A 657 -1.40 27.58 8.45
CA LYS A 657 -1.40 26.26 7.78
C LYS A 657 -2.80 25.83 7.39
N LEU A 658 -3.76 26.01 8.27
CA LEU A 658 -5.16 25.72 7.96
C LEU A 658 -5.65 26.51 6.74
N GLU A 659 -5.31 27.82 6.66
CA GLU A 659 -5.64 28.65 5.51
C GLU A 659 -4.87 28.25 4.24
N GLU A 660 -3.61 27.85 4.33
CA GLU A 660 -2.81 27.41 3.20
C GLU A 660 -3.42 26.15 2.57
N TYR A 661 -3.82 25.16 3.39
CA TYR A 661 -4.49 23.96 2.91
C TYR A 661 -5.85 24.26 2.28
N ARG A 662 -6.66 25.15 2.89
CA ARG A 662 -7.92 25.61 2.32
C ARG A 662 -7.74 26.29 0.96
N ARG A 663 -6.69 27.11 0.80
CA ARG A 663 -6.35 27.76 -0.50
C ARG A 663 -5.89 26.78 -1.56
N LYS A 664 -5.07 25.77 -1.20
CA LYS A 664 -4.62 24.72 -2.13
C LYS A 664 -5.79 23.87 -2.63
N GLN A 665 -6.74 23.54 -1.76
CA GLN A 665 -7.96 22.82 -2.14
C GLN A 665 -8.88 23.64 -3.05
N ALA A 666 -9.06 24.93 -2.77
CA ALA A 666 -9.88 25.80 -3.61
C ALA A 666 -9.32 25.92 -5.04
N LYS A 667 -7.97 25.94 -5.20
CA LYS A 667 -7.33 25.91 -6.52
C LYS A 667 -7.53 24.56 -7.25
N GLY A 668 -7.47 23.43 -6.55
CA GLY A 668 -7.72 22.10 -7.14
C GLY A 668 -9.17 21.90 -7.59
N TYR A 669 -10.14 22.54 -6.94
CA TYR A 669 -11.55 22.48 -7.33
C TYR A 669 -11.84 23.29 -8.62
N ASN A 670 -11.10 24.35 -8.87
CA ASN A 670 -11.26 25.16 -10.09
C ASN A 670 -10.74 24.44 -11.34
N TYR A 671 -9.71 23.60 -11.23
CA TYR A 671 -9.23 22.78 -12.35
C TYR A 671 -10.27 21.74 -12.79
N LEU A 672 -10.94 21.09 -11.86
CA LEU A 672 -12.01 20.13 -12.17
C LEU A 672 -13.24 20.78 -12.81
N LEU A 673 -13.55 22.01 -12.44
CA LEU A 673 -14.66 22.78 -13.04
C LEU A 673 -14.34 23.30 -14.45
N GLU A 674 -13.09 23.62 -14.74
CA GLU A 674 -12.64 23.99 -16.09
C GLU A 674 -12.60 22.78 -17.03
N ASP A 675 -12.15 21.61 -16.56
CA ASP A 675 -12.17 20.37 -17.33
C ASP A 675 -13.59 19.88 -17.64
N ILE A 676 -14.52 20.01 -16.69
CA ILE A 676 -15.95 19.69 -16.93
C ILE A 676 -16.60 20.69 -17.89
N LYS A 677 -16.22 21.97 -17.88
CA LYS A 677 -16.71 22.95 -18.81
C LYS A 677 -16.18 22.78 -20.24
N ASN A 678 -14.98 22.23 -20.38
CA ASN A 678 -14.37 21.89 -21.68
C ASN A 678 -14.94 20.59 -22.27
N TYR A 679 -15.30 19.62 -21.43
CA TYR A 679 -15.94 18.36 -21.87
C TYR A 679 -17.38 18.57 -22.38
N ASN A 680 -18.07 19.61 -21.96
CA ASN A 680 -19.42 19.97 -22.44
C ASN A 680 -19.41 20.90 -23.65
N LYS A 681 -18.25 21.21 -24.26
CA LYS A 681 -18.12 22.04 -25.47
C LYS A 681 -17.64 21.26 -26.69
N GLU A 682 -17.26 19.99 -26.56
CA GLU A 682 -17.11 19.04 -27.65
C GLU A 682 -18.32 18.08 -27.70
#